data_e9547b3bc26f91b782e54800e725f053
#
_entry.id   e9547b3bc26f91b782e54800e725f053
#
_cell.length_a   1.000
_cell.length_b   1.000
_cell.length_c   1.000
_cell.angle_alpha   90.00
_cell.angle_beta   90.00
_cell.angle_gamma   90.00
#
_symmetry.space_group_name_H-M   'P 1'
#
loop_
_entity.id
_entity.type
_entity.pdbx_description
1 polymer ?
#
loop_
_entity_poly.entity_id
_entity_poly.type
_entity_poly.pdbx_seq_one_letter_code
_entity_poly.pdbx_strand_id
1 'polypeptide(L)'
;MTDVRTSVSRAFVIVLVAAILLHAALLVPAILKALDATPPPDFDILEATGVAAAGLAASAILFVGWRQHLPGATALVLVLVASALLTPGAVLLVVLMLANAYVVGGAVLRWLAPDARGDRVVPWTAALLTGYSLWIGVMAATAGLRVHFLPVYLAALALPLIHWRAELRVACMSLWQALSRPSRLGGTEAAWLALLTAVVLLHLFVVAKPEVGYDATAIHLQFAQLLASRHRWDFDVTRYAWADMPLGADLSFAAAYFLGGEAAARTLNFAFGALACLLVYQLIRRYAQREIALASVCLLASMPLAYLETGSLFVENLWTAFLLATLLTAIDYARTRGPSALAACALLAAGAMQTKVIGLIWLIPVGVATLIVALRGRRDGFIGWRCLTVIGAALAIAAWPYANAWARTGNPVFPFLNDLFRSPYFDATKAFTNPLYETPLLWTSLHDLFLSSGRYVEGSDGAAGWQWLPLLTVIAVVFLFRRRPTTQWLLAGLAAIFFVGVFTQQAYLRYLLPFLMLTAVLGGWVLGEAVESRPARFTLLALGAILCLLNLRFIYAGSWFNQALCLRCAVEDSPRMRYLARYAPDRIIADYLNLSLPTARVGFFALRSAGGASGFVGYSRAASWHDIPAYAALVRATTAEDVLALAREYQLTHVVVWEPVWDLPAGPMGSAISAFRDKYTTPVWRFGGRLLAAIRYE
;
A
#
# COMPACT_ATOMS: atom_id res chain seq x y z
N MET A 1 -7.26 -20.52 43.73
CA MET A 1 -7.21 -20.51 42.26
C MET A 1 -6.54 -21.78 41.84
N THR A 2 -7.34 -22.78 41.51
CA THR A 2 -6.94 -24.16 41.25
C THR A 2 -6.34 -24.27 39.87
N ASP A 3 -5.19 -24.89 39.81
CA ASP A 3 -4.33 -25.24 38.71
C ASP A 3 -5.10 -26.13 37.69
N VAL A 4 -5.78 -25.53 36.71
CA VAL A 4 -6.29 -26.25 35.52
C VAL A 4 -5.16 -26.23 34.48
N ARG A 5 -4.11 -27.01 34.71
CA ARG A 5 -3.24 -27.47 33.64
C ARG A 5 -4.08 -28.35 32.73
N THR A 6 -4.65 -27.75 31.72
CA THR A 6 -5.33 -28.48 30.66
C THR A 6 -4.29 -29.36 29.98
N SER A 7 -4.31 -30.65 30.28
CA SER A 7 -3.56 -31.66 29.51
C SER A 7 -3.92 -31.45 28.04
N VAL A 8 -2.91 -31.18 27.22
CA VAL A 8 -3.08 -31.10 25.75
C VAL A 8 -3.73 -32.39 25.30
N SER A 9 -4.95 -32.34 24.82
CA SER A 9 -5.68 -33.58 24.45
C SER A 9 -4.92 -34.28 23.32
N ARG A 10 -4.82 -35.63 23.40
CA ARG A 10 -4.21 -36.42 22.31
C ARG A 10 -4.80 -36.07 20.95
N ALA A 11 -6.10 -35.82 20.91
CA ALA A 11 -6.79 -35.38 19.70
C ALA A 11 -6.24 -34.08 19.13
N PHE A 12 -5.94 -33.06 19.97
CA PHE A 12 -5.32 -31.81 19.51
C PHE A 12 -3.96 -32.07 18.86
N VAL A 13 -3.10 -32.88 19.46
CA VAL A 13 -1.77 -33.20 18.92
C VAL A 13 -1.92 -33.97 17.59
N ILE A 14 -2.79 -34.96 17.53
CA ILE A 14 -3.04 -35.75 16.32
C ILE A 14 -3.51 -34.87 15.17
N VAL A 15 -4.51 -34.01 15.42
CA VAL A 15 -5.05 -33.09 14.39
C VAL A 15 -4.02 -32.08 13.96
N LEU A 16 -3.23 -31.53 14.89
CA LEU A 16 -2.18 -30.57 14.56
C LEU A 16 -1.07 -31.24 13.71
N VAL A 17 -0.63 -32.44 14.07
CA VAL A 17 0.37 -33.19 13.28
C VAL A 17 -0.19 -33.55 11.91
N ALA A 18 -1.42 -34.06 11.82
CA ALA A 18 -2.06 -34.38 10.54
C ALA A 18 -2.19 -33.14 9.65
N ALA A 19 -2.56 -31.99 10.22
CA ALA A 19 -2.63 -30.72 9.52
C ALA A 19 -1.25 -30.24 9.03
N ILE A 20 -0.20 -30.37 9.83
CA ILE A 20 1.19 -30.05 9.42
C ILE A 20 1.64 -30.95 8.26
N LEU A 21 1.39 -32.26 8.34
CA LEU A 21 1.73 -33.21 7.28
C LEU A 21 0.96 -32.91 5.98
N LEU A 22 -0.34 -32.62 6.09
CA LEU A 22 -1.16 -32.23 4.94
C LEU A 22 -0.59 -30.96 4.27
N HIS A 23 -0.25 -29.94 5.06
CA HIS A 23 0.31 -28.71 4.51
C HIS A 23 1.71 -28.91 3.92
N ALA A 24 2.54 -29.74 4.51
CA ALA A 24 3.80 -30.12 3.90
C ALA A 24 3.59 -30.83 2.55
N ALA A 25 2.62 -31.74 2.48
CA ALA A 25 2.27 -32.43 1.24
C ALA A 25 1.73 -31.50 0.14
N LEU A 26 1.11 -30.38 0.48
CA LEU A 26 0.60 -29.37 -0.45
C LEU A 26 1.65 -28.31 -0.80
N LEU A 27 2.34 -27.79 0.22
CA LEU A 27 3.31 -26.70 0.06
C LEU A 27 4.60 -27.13 -0.62
N VAL A 28 5.14 -28.30 -0.25
CA VAL A 28 6.42 -28.75 -0.80
C VAL A 28 6.37 -28.92 -2.32
N PRO A 29 5.37 -29.59 -2.93
CA PRO A 29 5.25 -29.64 -4.39
C PRO A 29 5.06 -28.27 -5.03
N ALA A 30 4.26 -27.36 -4.42
CA ALA A 30 4.06 -26.01 -4.94
C ALA A 30 5.36 -25.19 -4.91
N ILE A 31 6.12 -25.27 -3.81
CA ILE A 31 7.43 -24.62 -3.68
C ILE A 31 8.42 -25.20 -4.70
N LEU A 32 8.49 -26.52 -4.83
CA LEU A 32 9.39 -27.18 -5.79
C LEU A 32 9.04 -26.78 -7.22
N LYS A 33 7.76 -26.79 -7.59
CA LYS A 33 7.28 -26.29 -8.90
C LYS A 33 7.69 -24.84 -9.12
N ALA A 34 7.54 -23.97 -8.12
CA ALA A 34 7.93 -22.57 -8.21
C ALA A 34 9.46 -22.39 -8.29
N LEU A 35 10.25 -23.27 -7.64
CA LEU A 35 11.72 -23.27 -7.72
C LEU A 35 12.23 -23.79 -9.07
N ASP A 36 11.53 -24.75 -9.67
CA ASP A 36 11.83 -25.27 -11.01
C ASP A 36 11.51 -24.26 -12.12
N ALA A 37 10.59 -23.33 -11.86
CA ALA A 37 10.35 -22.22 -12.75
C ALA A 37 11.61 -21.35 -12.83
N THR A 38 12.16 -21.20 -14.03
CA THR A 38 13.32 -20.34 -14.23
C THR A 38 12.99 -18.92 -13.80
N PRO A 39 13.82 -18.30 -12.97
CA PRO A 39 13.66 -16.88 -12.67
C PRO A 39 13.60 -16.08 -13.97
N PRO A 40 12.89 -14.94 -13.99
CA PRO A 40 12.93 -14.06 -15.14
C PRO A 40 14.39 -13.75 -15.54
N PRO A 41 14.72 -13.67 -16.83
CA PRO A 41 16.11 -13.52 -17.29
C PRO A 41 16.79 -12.26 -16.74
N ASP A 42 16.01 -11.29 -16.28
CA ASP A 42 16.50 -10.04 -15.69
C ASP A 42 16.70 -10.11 -14.19
N PHE A 43 16.26 -11.20 -13.54
CA PHE A 43 16.38 -11.34 -12.09
C PHE A 43 17.78 -11.85 -11.72
N ASP A 44 18.60 -10.95 -11.20
CA ASP A 44 19.90 -11.30 -10.64
C ASP A 44 19.74 -11.77 -9.18
N ILE A 45 19.70 -13.09 -9.00
CA ILE A 45 19.60 -13.71 -7.68
C ILE A 45 20.85 -13.43 -6.83
N LEU A 46 22.03 -13.26 -7.46
CA LEU A 46 23.27 -12.95 -6.74
C LEU A 46 23.19 -11.53 -6.18
N GLU A 47 22.62 -10.60 -6.95
CA GLU A 47 22.38 -9.23 -6.51
C GLU A 47 21.47 -9.21 -5.26
N ALA A 48 20.32 -9.92 -5.29
CA ALA A 48 19.40 -10.01 -4.16
C ALA A 48 20.05 -10.69 -2.93
N THR A 49 20.74 -11.79 -3.17
CA THR A 49 21.41 -12.55 -2.11
C THR A 49 22.56 -11.72 -1.51
N GLY A 50 23.31 -10.97 -2.33
CA GLY A 50 24.37 -10.09 -1.90
C GLY A 50 23.87 -9.00 -0.95
N VAL A 51 22.76 -8.33 -1.27
CA VAL A 51 22.14 -7.32 -0.39
C VAL A 51 21.65 -7.92 0.91
N ALA A 52 20.97 -9.06 0.86
CA ALA A 52 20.52 -9.77 2.06
C ALA A 52 21.69 -10.19 2.94
N ALA A 53 22.76 -10.77 2.36
CA ALA A 53 23.96 -11.16 3.07
C ALA A 53 24.69 -9.95 3.68
N ALA A 54 24.80 -8.84 2.94
CA ALA A 54 25.37 -7.59 3.46
C ALA A 54 24.57 -7.05 4.65
N GLY A 55 23.22 -7.08 4.57
CA GLY A 55 22.33 -6.69 5.66
C GLY A 55 22.52 -7.56 6.91
N LEU A 56 22.60 -8.88 6.73
CA LEU A 56 22.86 -9.81 7.84
C LEU A 56 24.27 -9.60 8.44
N ALA A 57 25.29 -9.42 7.60
CA ALA A 57 26.65 -9.13 8.05
C ALA A 57 26.73 -7.81 8.83
N ALA A 58 26.11 -6.74 8.31
CA ALA A 58 26.03 -5.46 9.00
C ALA A 58 25.36 -5.60 10.37
N SER A 59 24.25 -6.35 10.44
CA SER A 59 23.54 -6.62 11.70
C SER A 59 24.38 -7.43 12.67
N ALA A 60 25.15 -8.43 12.17
CA ALA A 60 26.07 -9.21 13.00
C ALA A 60 27.20 -8.34 13.57
N ILE A 61 27.79 -7.47 12.75
CA ILE A 61 28.81 -6.49 13.18
C ILE A 61 28.26 -5.57 14.27
N LEU A 62 27.04 -5.03 14.06
CA LEU A 62 26.35 -4.19 15.05
C LEU A 62 26.08 -4.97 16.34
N PHE A 63 25.68 -6.24 16.22
CA PHE A 63 25.44 -7.09 17.38
C PHE A 63 26.70 -7.34 18.21
N VAL A 64 27.82 -7.61 17.56
CA VAL A 64 29.12 -7.82 18.25
C VAL A 64 29.63 -6.53 18.85
N GLY A 65 29.63 -5.44 18.08
CA GLY A 65 30.22 -4.16 18.50
C GLY A 65 29.32 -3.36 19.45
N TRP A 66 28.00 -3.40 19.25
CA TRP A 66 27.03 -2.52 19.95
C TRP A 66 25.80 -3.27 20.48
N ARG A 67 26.02 -4.48 20.99
CA ARG A 67 24.92 -5.37 21.47
C ARG A 67 23.92 -4.66 22.39
N GLN A 68 24.41 -3.76 23.26
CA GLN A 68 23.55 -3.04 24.20
C GLN A 68 22.69 -1.95 23.53
N HIS A 69 23.10 -1.46 22.36
CA HIS A 69 22.44 -0.38 21.62
C HIS A 69 21.96 -0.82 20.24
N LEU A 70 21.78 -2.15 20.04
CA LEU A 70 21.49 -2.75 18.74
C LEU A 70 20.28 -2.10 18.02
N PRO A 71 19.11 -1.83 18.66
CA PRO A 71 18.00 -1.18 17.97
C PRO A 71 18.32 0.22 17.45
N GLY A 72 19.03 1.01 18.26
CA GLY A 72 19.43 2.37 17.86
C GLY A 72 20.48 2.37 16.76
N ALA A 73 21.48 1.48 16.85
CA ALA A 73 22.51 1.31 15.82
C ALA A 73 21.89 0.84 14.49
N THR A 74 20.96 -0.12 14.54
CA THR A 74 20.20 -0.57 13.37
C THR A 74 19.39 0.56 12.74
N ALA A 75 18.65 1.32 13.55
CA ALA A 75 17.88 2.47 13.06
C ALA A 75 18.78 3.51 12.38
N LEU A 76 19.93 3.82 12.97
CA LEU A 76 20.91 4.76 12.39
C LEU A 76 21.43 4.24 11.03
N VAL A 77 21.83 2.98 10.94
CA VAL A 77 22.31 2.39 9.67
C VAL A 77 21.22 2.45 8.61
N LEU A 78 19.97 2.08 8.94
CA LEU A 78 18.88 2.16 7.99
C LEU A 78 18.58 3.58 7.51
N VAL A 79 18.66 4.59 8.39
CA VAL A 79 18.49 6.00 8.01
C VAL A 79 19.63 6.46 7.10
N LEU A 80 20.87 6.09 7.40
CA LEU A 80 22.03 6.43 6.57
C LEU A 80 21.93 5.80 5.18
N VAL A 81 21.59 4.52 5.11
CA VAL A 81 21.41 3.81 3.82
C VAL A 81 20.22 4.40 3.05
N ALA A 82 19.09 4.64 3.72
CA ALA A 82 17.95 5.32 3.09
C ALA A 82 18.34 6.69 2.52
N SER A 83 19.09 7.49 3.29
CA SER A 83 19.57 8.81 2.84
C SER A 83 20.52 8.72 1.64
N ALA A 84 21.35 7.67 1.59
CA ALA A 84 22.26 7.45 0.46
C ALA A 84 21.52 7.01 -0.82
N LEU A 85 20.48 6.15 -0.68
CA LEU A 85 19.75 5.58 -1.81
C LEU A 85 18.60 6.47 -2.31
N LEU A 86 17.86 7.12 -1.37
CA LEU A 86 16.63 7.86 -1.65
C LEU A 86 16.80 9.38 -1.63
N THR A 87 18.02 9.86 -1.50
CA THR A 87 18.43 11.23 -1.26
C THR A 87 18.15 11.73 0.18
N PRO A 88 19.10 12.45 0.81
CA PRO A 88 18.92 12.98 2.18
C PRO A 88 17.72 13.92 2.29
N GLY A 89 17.46 14.72 1.25
CA GLY A 89 16.35 15.66 1.21
C GLY A 89 14.99 14.96 1.26
N ALA A 90 14.80 13.89 0.48
CA ALA A 90 13.54 13.11 0.45
C ALA A 90 13.28 12.44 1.80
N VAL A 91 14.29 11.83 2.41
CA VAL A 91 14.16 11.19 3.73
C VAL A 91 13.83 12.22 4.80
N LEU A 92 14.56 13.36 4.84
CA LEU A 92 14.31 14.44 5.80
C LEU A 92 12.87 14.99 5.65
N LEU A 93 12.43 15.26 4.42
CA LEU A 93 11.09 15.78 4.15
C LEU A 93 10.00 14.82 4.64
N VAL A 94 10.14 13.52 4.37
CA VAL A 94 9.18 12.53 4.85
C VAL A 94 9.18 12.46 6.38
N VAL A 95 10.33 12.49 7.03
CA VAL A 95 10.40 12.55 8.50
C VAL A 95 9.70 13.80 9.03
N LEU A 96 9.89 14.98 8.41
CA LEU A 96 9.20 16.22 8.80
C LEU A 96 7.70 16.14 8.55
N MET A 97 7.22 15.52 7.46
CA MET A 97 5.79 15.29 7.20
C MET A 97 5.16 14.39 8.28
N LEU A 98 5.83 13.31 8.64
CA LEU A 98 5.37 12.41 9.71
C LEU A 98 5.39 13.10 11.08
N ALA A 99 6.42 13.90 11.37
CA ALA A 99 6.51 14.69 12.59
C ALA A 99 5.39 15.76 12.67
N ASN A 100 5.10 16.44 11.56
CA ASN A 100 3.99 17.39 11.45
C ASN A 100 2.65 16.70 11.76
N ALA A 101 2.37 15.58 11.09
CA ALA A 101 1.15 14.81 11.34
C ALA A 101 1.06 14.35 12.81
N TYR A 102 2.18 13.92 13.40
CA TYR A 102 2.23 13.52 14.81
C TYR A 102 1.89 14.67 15.78
N VAL A 103 2.46 15.85 15.57
CA VAL A 103 2.19 16.99 16.50
C VAL A 103 0.77 17.51 16.34
N VAL A 104 0.23 17.54 15.11
CA VAL A 104 -1.17 17.93 14.82
C VAL A 104 -2.14 16.94 15.45
N GLY A 105 -2.00 15.65 15.16
CA GLY A 105 -2.89 14.63 15.73
C GLY A 105 -2.77 14.56 17.25
N GLY A 106 -1.55 14.63 17.79
CA GLY A 106 -1.31 14.70 19.22
C GLY A 106 -1.96 15.92 19.88
N ALA A 107 -1.94 17.10 19.22
CA ALA A 107 -2.59 18.31 19.72
C ALA A 107 -4.11 18.12 19.83
N VAL A 108 -4.75 17.57 18.77
CA VAL A 108 -6.20 17.27 18.80
C VAL A 108 -6.55 16.29 19.92
N LEU A 109 -5.77 15.24 20.09
CA LEU A 109 -6.04 14.22 21.11
C LEU A 109 -5.83 14.76 22.54
N ARG A 110 -4.83 15.62 22.75
CA ARG A 110 -4.63 16.32 24.04
C ARG A 110 -5.75 17.33 24.35
N TRP A 111 -6.21 18.06 23.32
CA TRP A 111 -7.35 18.96 23.50
C TRP A 111 -8.62 18.23 23.95
N LEU A 112 -8.80 16.98 23.50
CA LEU A 112 -9.92 16.13 23.90
C LEU A 112 -9.80 15.61 25.35
N ALA A 113 -8.60 15.29 25.80
CA ALA A 113 -8.35 14.71 27.11
C ALA A 113 -7.02 15.23 27.70
N PRO A 114 -6.99 16.48 28.20
CA PRO A 114 -5.77 17.11 28.70
C PRO A 114 -5.15 16.37 29.88
N ASP A 115 -5.98 15.68 30.67
CA ASP A 115 -5.57 14.96 31.88
C ASP A 115 -5.28 13.47 31.66
N ALA A 116 -5.29 13.01 30.39
CA ALA A 116 -5.03 11.60 30.08
C ALA A 116 -3.59 11.20 30.44
N ARG A 117 -3.44 10.14 31.26
CA ARG A 117 -2.14 9.58 31.67
C ARG A 117 -2.15 8.05 31.57
N GLY A 118 -0.97 7.47 31.40
CA GLY A 118 -0.79 6.03 31.36
C GLY A 118 -1.56 5.38 30.19
N ASP A 119 -2.34 4.35 30.46
CA ASP A 119 -3.08 3.55 29.45
C ASP A 119 -4.18 4.33 28.71
N ARG A 120 -4.52 5.55 29.17
CA ARG A 120 -5.48 6.43 28.47
C ARG A 120 -4.84 7.27 27.37
N VAL A 121 -3.52 7.23 27.22
CA VAL A 121 -2.80 7.91 26.14
C VAL A 121 -2.89 7.07 24.87
N VAL A 122 -3.38 7.68 23.81
CA VAL A 122 -3.44 7.05 22.49
C VAL A 122 -2.01 6.76 21.98
N PRO A 123 -1.73 5.57 21.43
CA PRO A 123 -0.43 5.24 20.87
C PRO A 123 0.04 6.29 19.86
N TRP A 124 1.35 6.59 19.85
CA TRP A 124 1.92 7.62 19.00
C TRP A 124 1.69 7.37 17.49
N THR A 125 1.64 6.09 17.05
CA THR A 125 1.31 5.71 15.68
C THR A 125 -0.11 6.11 15.28
N ALA A 126 -1.07 5.90 16.20
CA ALA A 126 -2.45 6.33 15.98
C ALA A 126 -2.57 7.87 16.02
N ALA A 127 -1.83 8.57 16.89
CA ALA A 127 -1.77 10.02 16.91
C ALA A 127 -1.23 10.59 15.59
N LEU A 128 -0.15 10.01 15.06
CA LEU A 128 0.42 10.37 13.77
C LEU A 128 -0.61 10.21 12.64
N LEU A 129 -1.23 9.03 12.54
CA LEU A 129 -2.23 8.77 11.50
C LEU A 129 -3.50 9.62 11.67
N THR A 130 -3.88 9.97 12.90
CA THR A 130 -4.96 10.94 13.16
C THR A 130 -4.65 12.30 12.52
N GLY A 131 -3.43 12.82 12.70
CA GLY A 131 -3.00 14.06 12.05
C GLY A 131 -2.95 13.92 10.52
N TYR A 132 -2.55 12.76 10.02
CA TYR A 132 -2.56 12.47 8.59
C TYR A 132 -3.98 12.47 8.01
N SER A 133 -4.96 11.92 8.71
CA SER A 133 -6.37 11.97 8.30
C SER A 133 -6.89 13.40 8.18
N LEU A 134 -6.53 14.27 9.13
CA LEU A 134 -6.86 15.70 9.07
C LEU A 134 -6.19 16.40 7.88
N TRP A 135 -4.91 16.11 7.64
CA TRP A 135 -4.16 16.63 6.51
C TRP A 135 -4.81 16.26 5.17
N ILE A 136 -5.14 14.98 4.99
CA ILE A 136 -5.84 14.49 3.78
C ILE A 136 -7.19 15.17 3.62
N GLY A 137 -7.95 15.36 4.71
CA GLY A 137 -9.24 16.03 4.68
C GLY A 137 -9.14 17.48 4.21
N VAL A 138 -8.12 18.22 4.67
CA VAL A 138 -7.87 19.61 4.22
C VAL A 138 -7.47 19.64 2.73
N MET A 139 -6.57 18.75 2.31
CA MET A 139 -6.15 18.65 0.92
C MET A 139 -7.31 18.28 0.00
N ALA A 140 -8.16 17.32 0.40
CA ALA A 140 -9.34 16.92 -0.38
C ALA A 140 -10.33 18.09 -0.53
N ALA A 141 -10.59 18.83 0.54
CA ALA A 141 -11.49 19.99 0.52
C ALA A 141 -10.96 21.15 -0.36
N THR A 142 -9.64 21.26 -0.50
CA THR A 142 -8.98 22.31 -1.28
C THR A 142 -8.53 21.87 -2.67
N ALA A 143 -8.67 20.59 -3.03
CA ALA A 143 -8.12 20.02 -4.26
C ALA A 143 -8.50 20.78 -5.53
N GLY A 144 -9.77 21.24 -5.65
CA GLY A 144 -10.28 22.02 -6.78
C GLY A 144 -9.89 23.50 -6.77
N LEU A 145 -9.27 24.00 -5.69
CA LEU A 145 -8.86 25.39 -5.57
C LEU A 145 -7.43 25.58 -6.11
N ARG A 146 -7.15 26.77 -6.65
CA ARG A 146 -5.80 27.10 -7.14
C ARG A 146 -4.90 27.53 -5.97
N VAL A 147 -4.65 26.62 -5.04
CA VAL A 147 -3.83 26.85 -3.83
C VAL A 147 -2.63 25.92 -3.71
N HIS A 148 -2.48 24.98 -4.64
CA HIS A 148 -1.45 23.94 -4.60
C HIS A 148 -0.12 24.45 -5.15
N PHE A 149 0.55 25.31 -4.37
CA PHE A 149 1.86 25.88 -4.67
C PHE A 149 2.89 25.44 -3.62
N LEU A 150 4.14 25.30 -4.01
CA LEU A 150 5.23 24.90 -3.10
C LEU A 150 5.28 25.72 -1.80
N PRO A 151 5.18 27.07 -1.81
CA PRO A 151 5.19 27.85 -0.57
C PRO A 151 4.05 27.50 0.40
N VAL A 152 2.86 27.13 -0.11
CA VAL A 152 1.71 26.71 0.72
C VAL A 152 2.04 25.39 1.43
N TYR A 153 2.64 24.43 0.73
CA TYR A 153 3.05 23.16 1.32
C TYR A 153 4.18 23.33 2.33
N LEU A 154 5.15 24.20 2.05
CA LEU A 154 6.22 24.54 3.01
C LEU A 154 5.64 25.21 4.27
N ALA A 155 4.70 26.12 4.12
CA ALA A 155 4.02 26.76 5.25
C ALA A 155 3.19 25.75 6.05
N ALA A 156 2.39 24.91 5.38
CA ALA A 156 1.58 23.88 6.02
C ALA A 156 2.44 22.83 6.75
N LEU A 157 3.66 22.55 6.26
CA LEU A 157 4.62 21.70 6.93
C LEU A 157 5.26 22.40 8.13
N ALA A 158 5.75 23.64 7.96
CA ALA A 158 6.57 24.31 8.95
C ALA A 158 5.75 24.90 10.11
N LEU A 159 4.59 25.52 9.84
CA LEU A 159 3.83 26.25 10.87
C LEU A 159 3.42 25.35 12.06
N PRO A 160 2.86 24.14 11.87
CA PRO A 160 2.56 23.24 12.99
C PRO A 160 3.83 22.82 13.76
N LEU A 161 4.93 22.53 13.08
CA LEU A 161 6.19 22.16 13.73
C LEU A 161 6.77 23.29 14.59
N ILE A 162 6.64 24.55 14.13
CA ILE A 162 7.07 25.73 14.87
C ILE A 162 6.12 25.98 16.04
N HIS A 163 4.79 25.90 15.83
CA HIS A 163 3.80 26.16 16.85
C HIS A 163 3.89 25.15 18.02
N TRP A 164 3.99 23.86 17.69
CA TRP A 164 4.11 22.78 18.69
C TRP A 164 5.55 22.31 18.87
N ARG A 165 6.54 23.23 18.79
CA ARG A 165 7.98 22.88 18.93
C ARG A 165 8.34 22.26 20.27
N ALA A 166 7.59 22.56 21.35
CA ALA A 166 7.82 21.97 22.66
C ALA A 166 7.50 20.47 22.66
N GLU A 167 6.35 20.10 22.10
CA GLU A 167 5.89 18.71 21.94
C GLU A 167 6.83 17.95 20.99
N LEU A 168 7.24 18.58 19.90
CA LEU A 168 8.21 17.99 18.98
C LEU A 168 9.53 17.69 19.69
N ARG A 169 10.04 18.64 20.50
CA ARG A 169 11.25 18.43 21.32
C ARG A 169 11.08 17.25 22.27
N VAL A 170 9.94 17.14 22.97
CA VAL A 170 9.65 16.01 23.86
C VAL A 170 9.62 14.70 23.09
N ALA A 171 8.98 14.66 21.93
CA ALA A 171 8.95 13.48 21.07
C ALA A 171 10.33 13.06 20.59
N CYS A 172 11.14 14.01 20.11
CA CYS A 172 12.52 13.76 19.68
C CYS A 172 13.40 13.27 20.84
N MET A 173 13.28 13.88 22.03
CA MET A 173 14.00 13.43 23.22
C MET A 173 13.58 12.03 23.66
N SER A 174 12.29 11.72 23.62
CA SER A 174 11.76 10.39 23.96
C SER A 174 12.26 9.34 22.98
N LEU A 175 12.24 9.64 21.67
CA LEU A 175 12.78 8.77 20.63
C LEU A 175 14.30 8.57 20.83
N TRP A 176 15.05 9.65 21.02
CA TRP A 176 16.49 9.58 21.30
C TRP A 176 16.79 8.70 22.51
N GLN A 177 16.06 8.91 23.63
CA GLN A 177 16.21 8.08 24.81
C GLN A 177 15.87 6.60 24.53
N ALA A 178 14.81 6.33 23.75
CA ALA A 178 14.45 4.97 23.40
C ALA A 178 15.52 4.27 22.55
N LEU A 179 16.11 4.98 21.62
CA LEU A 179 17.19 4.47 20.74
C LEU A 179 18.54 4.37 21.46
N SER A 180 18.83 5.29 22.42
CA SER A 180 20.10 5.33 23.14
C SER A 180 20.13 4.44 24.38
N ARG A 181 18.98 3.99 24.89
CA ARG A 181 18.93 3.12 26.07
C ARG A 181 19.52 1.75 25.77
N PRO A 182 20.33 1.20 26.69
CA PRO A 182 20.77 -0.17 26.59
C PRO A 182 19.59 -1.14 26.47
N SER A 183 19.57 -1.94 25.43
CA SER A 183 18.53 -2.93 25.19
C SER A 183 19.03 -4.31 25.59
N ARG A 184 18.28 -5.02 26.42
CA ARG A 184 18.55 -6.42 26.75
C ARG A 184 17.77 -7.31 25.76
N LEU A 185 18.26 -7.39 24.52
CA LEU A 185 17.69 -8.32 23.55
C LEU A 185 18.24 -9.74 23.80
N GLY A 186 17.34 -10.70 23.81
CA GLY A 186 17.71 -12.12 23.74
C GLY A 186 18.34 -12.46 22.37
N GLY A 187 19.08 -13.57 22.29
CA GLY A 187 19.69 -14.00 21.02
C GLY A 187 18.67 -14.15 19.89
N THR A 188 17.50 -14.71 20.17
CA THR A 188 16.40 -14.89 19.20
C THR A 188 15.84 -13.53 18.73
N GLU A 189 15.65 -12.57 19.63
CA GLU A 189 15.18 -11.22 19.27
C GLU A 189 16.19 -10.50 18.39
N ALA A 190 17.49 -10.64 18.72
CA ALA A 190 18.56 -10.05 17.92
C ALA A 190 18.65 -10.69 16.52
N ALA A 191 18.48 -12.00 16.41
CA ALA A 191 18.46 -12.71 15.12
C ALA A 191 17.28 -12.23 14.24
N TRP A 192 16.08 -12.07 14.82
CA TRP A 192 14.94 -11.54 14.10
C TRP A 192 15.13 -10.07 13.70
N LEU A 193 15.74 -9.26 14.54
CA LEU A 193 16.08 -7.88 14.18
C LEU A 193 17.10 -7.82 13.05
N ALA A 194 18.10 -8.71 13.04
CA ALA A 194 19.07 -8.81 11.96
C ALA A 194 18.41 -9.20 10.64
N LEU A 195 17.53 -10.21 10.66
CA LEU A 195 16.80 -10.63 9.47
C LEU A 195 15.86 -9.52 8.96
N LEU A 196 15.15 -8.83 9.87
CA LEU A 196 14.31 -7.67 9.51
C LEU A 196 15.15 -6.55 8.90
N THR A 197 16.35 -6.31 9.40
CA THR A 197 17.26 -5.30 8.82
C THR A 197 17.60 -5.65 7.37
N ALA A 198 17.93 -6.91 7.07
CA ALA A 198 18.20 -7.36 5.70
C ALA A 198 16.96 -7.20 4.79
N VAL A 199 15.78 -7.53 5.30
CA VAL A 199 14.50 -7.34 4.58
C VAL A 199 14.26 -5.87 4.28
N VAL A 200 14.45 -4.97 5.26
CA VAL A 200 14.25 -3.52 5.09
C VAL A 200 15.27 -2.94 4.12
N LEU A 201 16.52 -3.37 4.15
CA LEU A 201 17.53 -2.95 3.18
C LEU A 201 17.11 -3.29 1.74
N LEU A 202 16.60 -4.50 1.50
CA LEU A 202 16.06 -4.86 0.19
C LEU A 202 14.90 -3.96 -0.23
N HIS A 203 13.99 -3.62 0.70
CA HIS A 203 12.94 -2.64 0.42
C HIS A 203 13.50 -1.29 -0.02
N LEU A 204 14.53 -0.77 0.66
CA LEU A 204 15.14 0.51 0.31
C LEU A 204 15.68 0.51 -1.13
N PHE A 205 16.30 -0.58 -1.58
CA PHE A 205 16.74 -0.71 -2.96
C PHE A 205 15.56 -0.76 -3.95
N VAL A 206 14.50 -1.48 -3.62
CA VAL A 206 13.29 -1.54 -4.46
C VAL A 206 12.63 -0.16 -4.56
N VAL A 207 12.56 0.59 -3.46
CA VAL A 207 12.02 1.96 -3.42
C VAL A 207 12.89 2.95 -4.19
N ALA A 208 14.21 2.76 -4.22
CA ALA A 208 15.14 3.64 -4.93
C ALA A 208 15.07 3.54 -6.46
N LYS A 209 14.49 2.46 -7.01
CA LYS A 209 14.24 2.35 -8.46
C LYS A 209 13.27 3.45 -8.93
N PRO A 210 13.33 3.88 -10.20
CA PRO A 210 12.30 4.77 -10.74
C PRO A 210 10.93 4.09 -10.75
N GLU A 211 9.88 4.88 -10.64
CA GLU A 211 8.51 4.39 -10.71
C GLU A 211 8.17 3.89 -12.12
N VAL A 212 7.61 2.70 -12.21
CA VAL A 212 7.21 2.09 -13.51
C VAL A 212 5.87 1.36 -13.42
N GLY A 213 5.27 1.26 -12.23
CA GLY A 213 4.00 0.57 -12.04
C GLY A 213 2.88 1.20 -12.86
N TYR A 214 1.98 0.36 -13.40
CA TYR A 214 0.87 0.81 -14.24
C TYR A 214 -0.03 1.80 -13.50
N ASP A 215 -0.56 1.43 -12.33
CA ASP A 215 -1.45 2.31 -11.54
C ASP A 215 -0.72 3.60 -11.12
N ALA A 216 0.55 3.49 -10.75
CA ALA A 216 1.33 4.65 -10.36
C ALA A 216 1.50 5.65 -11.52
N THR A 217 1.88 5.19 -12.69
CA THR A 217 2.10 6.05 -13.86
C THR A 217 0.82 6.54 -14.51
N ALA A 218 -0.30 5.81 -14.33
CA ALA A 218 -1.60 6.19 -14.84
C ALA A 218 -2.42 7.05 -13.89
N ILE A 219 -2.26 6.85 -12.57
CA ILE A 219 -3.10 7.46 -11.52
C ILE A 219 -2.22 8.22 -10.53
N HIS A 220 -1.50 7.52 -9.65
CA HIS A 220 -0.94 8.07 -8.42
C HIS A 220 0.16 9.11 -8.66
N LEU A 221 1.17 8.81 -9.47
CA LEU A 221 2.22 9.76 -9.84
C LEU A 221 1.70 10.79 -10.84
N GLN A 222 0.87 10.37 -11.80
CA GLN A 222 0.24 11.26 -12.79
C GLN A 222 -0.61 12.33 -12.08
N PHE A 223 -1.40 11.96 -11.07
CA PHE A 223 -2.15 12.90 -10.25
C PHE A 223 -1.24 13.94 -9.59
N ALA A 224 -0.16 13.49 -8.95
CA ALA A 224 0.79 14.39 -8.29
C ALA A 224 1.42 15.38 -9.29
N GLN A 225 1.81 14.90 -10.48
CA GLN A 225 2.39 15.73 -11.54
C GLN A 225 1.38 16.73 -12.12
N LEU A 226 0.14 16.30 -12.36
CA LEU A 226 -0.94 17.18 -12.83
C LEU A 226 -1.28 18.25 -11.80
N LEU A 227 -1.42 17.87 -10.53
CA LEU A 227 -1.68 18.82 -9.45
C LEU A 227 -0.53 19.83 -9.31
N ALA A 228 0.72 19.38 -9.43
CA ALA A 228 1.90 20.23 -9.37
C ALA A 228 1.97 21.22 -10.55
N SER A 229 1.59 20.80 -11.75
CA SER A 229 1.66 21.65 -12.95
C SER A 229 0.48 22.63 -13.05
N ARG A 230 -0.72 22.22 -12.61
CA ARG A 230 -1.96 23.00 -12.75
C ARG A 230 -2.33 23.80 -11.50
N HIS A 231 -1.73 23.46 -10.37
CA HIS A 231 -2.00 24.05 -9.05
C HIS A 231 -3.43 23.84 -8.53
N ARG A 232 -4.19 22.97 -9.19
CA ARG A 232 -5.55 22.54 -8.83
C ARG A 232 -5.85 21.19 -9.47
N TRP A 233 -6.80 20.45 -8.93
CA TRP A 233 -7.34 19.23 -9.54
C TRP A 233 -8.60 19.56 -10.36
N ASP A 234 -8.64 19.16 -11.62
CA ASP A 234 -9.72 19.53 -12.55
C ASP A 234 -10.97 18.63 -12.41
N PHE A 235 -10.87 17.47 -11.77
CA PHE A 235 -11.96 16.48 -11.63
C PHE A 235 -12.63 16.09 -12.96
N ASP A 236 -11.85 15.94 -14.01
CA ASP A 236 -12.35 15.58 -15.35
C ASP A 236 -12.50 14.08 -15.47
N VAL A 237 -13.67 13.55 -15.12
CA VAL A 237 -14.00 12.12 -15.17
C VAL A 237 -14.03 11.55 -16.59
N THR A 238 -14.16 12.42 -17.63
CA THR A 238 -14.14 11.98 -19.02
C THR A 238 -12.75 11.63 -19.51
N ARG A 239 -11.71 12.15 -18.86
CA ARG A 239 -10.30 11.85 -19.15
C ARG A 239 -9.64 10.97 -18.11
N TYR A 240 -10.16 11.05 -16.88
CA TYR A 240 -9.64 10.32 -15.73
C TYR A 240 -10.82 9.71 -14.97
N ALA A 241 -11.19 8.48 -15.31
CA ALA A 241 -12.30 7.78 -14.64
C ALA A 241 -12.16 7.73 -13.11
N TRP A 242 -10.94 7.87 -12.62
CA TRP A 242 -10.58 7.89 -11.20
C TRP A 242 -10.58 9.31 -10.57
N ALA A 243 -10.94 10.35 -11.34
CA ALA A 243 -10.84 11.75 -10.89
C ALA A 243 -11.64 12.06 -9.62
N ASP A 244 -12.78 11.42 -9.44
CA ASP A 244 -13.69 11.62 -8.29
C ASP A 244 -13.67 10.41 -7.31
N MET A 245 -12.74 9.45 -7.46
CA MET A 245 -12.51 8.41 -6.45
C MET A 245 -11.92 9.02 -5.18
N PRO A 246 -11.98 8.31 -4.02
CA PRO A 246 -11.23 8.72 -2.84
C PRO A 246 -9.73 8.77 -3.13
N LEU A 247 -9.11 9.96 -3.04
CA LEU A 247 -7.73 10.23 -3.43
C LEU A 247 -6.80 10.51 -2.24
N GLY A 248 -7.11 10.00 -1.04
CA GLY A 248 -6.36 10.35 0.18
C GLY A 248 -4.87 10.00 0.14
N ALA A 249 -4.51 8.83 -0.38
CA ALA A 249 -3.10 8.48 -0.57
C ALA A 249 -2.47 9.32 -1.69
N ASP A 250 -3.18 9.56 -2.78
CA ASP A 250 -2.71 10.37 -3.91
C ASP A 250 -2.41 11.82 -3.49
N LEU A 251 -3.27 12.42 -2.68
CA LEU A 251 -3.05 13.73 -2.07
C LEU A 251 -1.81 13.74 -1.18
N SER A 252 -1.57 12.65 -0.44
CA SER A 252 -0.36 12.50 0.38
C SER A 252 0.91 12.40 -0.50
N PHE A 253 0.84 11.61 -1.57
CA PHE A 253 1.94 11.49 -2.55
C PHE A 253 2.17 12.80 -3.29
N ALA A 254 1.12 13.53 -3.64
CA ALA A 254 1.24 14.86 -4.26
C ALA A 254 1.93 15.86 -3.32
N ALA A 255 1.59 15.88 -2.03
CA ALA A 255 2.27 16.73 -1.06
C ALA A 255 3.76 16.41 -0.96
N ALA A 256 4.12 15.13 -0.89
CA ALA A 256 5.52 14.70 -0.88
C ALA A 256 6.22 15.04 -2.22
N TYR A 257 5.52 14.90 -3.35
CA TYR A 257 6.04 15.26 -4.66
C TYR A 257 6.33 16.76 -4.79
N PHE A 258 5.45 17.63 -4.29
CA PHE A 258 5.71 19.08 -4.24
C PHE A 258 6.97 19.42 -3.46
N LEU A 259 7.21 18.73 -2.35
CA LEU A 259 8.31 19.03 -1.43
C LEU A 259 9.65 18.41 -1.86
N GLY A 260 9.63 17.23 -2.47
CA GLY A 260 10.85 16.48 -2.76
C GLY A 260 10.80 15.53 -3.96
N GLY A 261 9.85 15.75 -4.89
CA GLY A 261 9.72 14.98 -6.12
C GLY A 261 9.31 13.53 -5.91
N GLU A 262 9.51 12.72 -6.94
CA GLU A 262 9.18 11.30 -6.96
C GLU A 262 9.84 10.52 -5.81
N ALA A 263 11.10 10.82 -5.49
CA ALA A 263 11.83 10.16 -4.42
C ALA A 263 11.13 10.34 -3.06
N ALA A 264 10.63 11.55 -2.75
CA ALA A 264 9.90 11.80 -1.51
C ALA A 264 8.54 11.09 -1.48
N ALA A 265 7.81 11.06 -2.59
CA ALA A 265 6.52 10.35 -2.68
C ALA A 265 6.71 8.84 -2.44
N ARG A 266 7.71 8.21 -3.07
CA ARG A 266 8.02 6.79 -2.88
C ARG A 266 8.52 6.48 -1.48
N THR A 267 9.36 7.35 -0.91
CA THR A 267 9.81 7.24 0.49
C THR A 267 8.64 7.32 1.45
N LEU A 268 7.66 8.17 1.18
CA LEU A 268 6.44 8.29 1.98
C LEU A 268 5.59 7.01 1.91
N ASN A 269 5.42 6.42 0.72
CA ASN A 269 4.71 5.15 0.57
C ASN A 269 5.40 4.02 1.37
N PHE A 270 6.73 3.93 1.29
CA PHE A 270 7.50 3.01 2.12
C PHE A 270 7.27 3.24 3.63
N ALA A 271 7.27 4.50 4.07
CA ALA A 271 7.01 4.85 5.46
C ALA A 271 5.60 4.42 5.92
N PHE A 272 4.58 4.49 5.07
CA PHE A 272 3.24 3.98 5.37
C PHE A 272 3.22 2.46 5.51
N GLY A 273 3.93 1.71 4.67
CA GLY A 273 4.10 0.26 4.82
C GLY A 273 4.81 -0.10 6.13
N ALA A 274 5.86 0.64 6.48
CA ALA A 274 6.56 0.48 7.76
C ALA A 274 5.64 0.79 8.97
N LEU A 275 4.79 1.82 8.88
CA LEU A 275 3.78 2.12 9.92
C LEU A 275 2.74 1.01 10.04
N ALA A 276 2.27 0.42 8.93
CA ALA A 276 1.36 -0.72 8.97
C ALA A 276 2.01 -1.93 9.66
N CYS A 277 3.25 -2.27 9.32
CA CYS A 277 4.02 -3.31 10.01
C CYS A 277 4.22 -3.01 11.51
N LEU A 278 4.47 -1.76 11.87
CA LEU A 278 4.61 -1.34 13.26
C LEU A 278 3.28 -1.44 14.04
N LEU A 279 2.15 -1.16 13.40
CA LEU A 279 0.82 -1.38 13.99
C LEU A 279 0.56 -2.87 14.25
N VAL A 280 0.93 -3.75 13.32
CA VAL A 280 0.90 -5.21 13.53
C VAL A 280 1.76 -5.59 14.73
N TYR A 281 3.00 -5.09 14.80
CA TYR A 281 3.87 -5.31 15.96
C TYR A 281 3.21 -4.86 17.27
N GLN A 282 2.66 -3.67 17.33
CA GLN A 282 2.00 -3.12 18.53
C GLN A 282 0.77 -3.95 18.93
N LEU A 283 -0.04 -4.38 17.98
CA LEU A 283 -1.20 -5.24 18.22
C LEU A 283 -0.78 -6.60 18.78
N ILE A 284 0.23 -7.25 18.20
CA ILE A 284 0.73 -8.55 18.68
C ILE A 284 1.33 -8.40 20.07
N ARG A 285 2.12 -7.34 20.31
CA ARG A 285 2.79 -7.09 21.62
C ARG A 285 1.85 -6.91 22.80
N ARG A 286 0.57 -6.70 22.55
CA ARG A 286 -0.43 -6.63 23.64
C ARG A 286 -0.69 -7.95 24.33
N TYR A 287 -0.44 -9.07 23.62
CA TYR A 287 -0.80 -10.42 24.09
C TYR A 287 0.27 -11.47 23.84
N ALA A 288 1.36 -11.12 23.15
CA ALA A 288 2.44 -12.05 22.82
C ALA A 288 3.84 -11.47 23.10
N GLN A 289 4.84 -12.33 23.11
CA GLN A 289 6.24 -12.00 23.35
C GLN A 289 6.82 -11.20 22.17
N ARG A 290 7.91 -10.46 22.44
CA ARG A 290 8.58 -9.60 21.45
C ARG A 290 9.08 -10.39 20.24
N GLU A 291 9.64 -11.56 20.47
CA GLU A 291 10.18 -12.43 19.42
C GLU A 291 9.11 -12.86 18.41
N ILE A 292 7.87 -13.16 18.87
CA ILE A 292 6.75 -13.52 18.00
C ILE A 292 6.31 -12.28 17.18
N ALA A 293 6.25 -11.12 17.79
CA ALA A 293 5.89 -9.90 17.09
C ALA A 293 6.94 -9.53 16.02
N LEU A 294 8.25 -9.64 16.33
CA LEU A 294 9.32 -9.42 15.36
C LEU A 294 9.27 -10.43 14.22
N ALA A 295 9.07 -11.72 14.53
CA ALA A 295 8.94 -12.77 13.53
C ALA A 295 7.76 -12.52 12.58
N SER A 296 6.60 -12.15 13.12
CA SER A 296 5.40 -11.85 12.33
C SER A 296 5.63 -10.67 11.39
N VAL A 297 6.25 -9.59 11.86
CA VAL A 297 6.58 -8.43 11.02
C VAL A 297 7.62 -8.78 9.97
N CYS A 298 8.63 -9.58 10.31
CA CYS A 298 9.65 -10.01 9.36
C CYS A 298 9.05 -10.87 8.24
N LEU A 299 8.16 -11.80 8.59
CA LEU A 299 7.41 -12.62 7.61
C LEU A 299 6.53 -11.78 6.70
N LEU A 300 5.83 -10.79 7.26
CA LEU A 300 5.01 -9.86 6.46
C LEU A 300 5.87 -9.03 5.51
N ALA A 301 6.93 -8.41 6.03
CA ALA A 301 7.80 -7.55 5.24
C ALA A 301 8.59 -8.33 4.18
N SER A 302 8.88 -9.63 4.40
CA SER A 302 9.59 -10.46 3.43
C SER A 302 8.74 -10.96 2.27
N MET A 303 7.41 -10.82 2.32
CA MET A 303 6.55 -11.28 1.22
C MET A 303 6.85 -10.52 -0.08
N PRO A 304 6.88 -11.20 -1.23
CA PRO A 304 6.99 -10.52 -2.52
C PRO A 304 5.92 -9.44 -2.74
N LEU A 305 4.69 -9.67 -2.26
CA LEU A 305 3.62 -8.67 -2.26
C LEU A 305 4.01 -7.38 -1.51
N ALA A 306 4.74 -7.48 -0.38
CA ALA A 306 5.18 -6.30 0.36
C ALA A 306 6.19 -5.47 -0.45
N TYR A 307 7.02 -6.11 -1.28
CA TYR A 307 7.92 -5.42 -2.21
C TYR A 307 7.17 -4.81 -3.41
N LEU A 308 6.07 -5.39 -3.85
CA LEU A 308 5.16 -4.76 -4.80
C LEU A 308 4.60 -3.46 -4.23
N GLU A 309 4.00 -3.54 -3.04
CA GLU A 309 3.33 -2.41 -2.38
C GLU A 309 4.26 -1.25 -2.03
N THR A 310 5.50 -1.52 -1.66
CA THR A 310 6.49 -0.48 -1.37
C THR A 310 7.29 -0.06 -2.60
N GLY A 311 7.38 -0.93 -3.60
CA GLY A 311 8.13 -0.72 -4.84
C GLY A 311 7.42 0.14 -5.88
N SER A 312 6.15 0.49 -5.66
CA SER A 312 5.35 1.37 -6.49
C SER A 312 4.47 2.26 -5.63
N LEU A 313 3.95 3.34 -6.19
CA LEU A 313 3.01 4.23 -5.49
C LEU A 313 1.62 3.59 -5.46
N PHE A 314 1.42 2.66 -4.51
CA PHE A 314 0.12 2.05 -4.23
C PHE A 314 -0.51 2.64 -2.99
N VAL A 315 -1.84 2.68 -2.94
CA VAL A 315 -2.60 3.30 -1.86
C VAL A 315 -2.83 2.35 -0.68
N GLU A 316 -2.61 1.05 -0.87
CA GLU A 316 -2.91 -0.02 0.07
C GLU A 316 -2.11 0.07 1.36
N ASN A 317 -0.86 0.56 1.31
CA ASN A 317 -0.03 0.74 2.51
C ASN A 317 -0.65 1.73 3.50
N LEU A 318 -1.03 2.93 3.03
CA LEU A 318 -1.67 3.95 3.88
C LEU A 318 -3.06 3.50 4.32
N TRP A 319 -3.84 2.94 3.41
CA TRP A 319 -5.16 2.41 3.68
C TRP A 319 -5.14 1.34 4.78
N THR A 320 -4.23 0.36 4.66
CA THR A 320 -4.05 -0.70 5.67
C THR A 320 -3.59 -0.12 7.01
N ALA A 321 -2.69 0.87 7.01
CA ALA A 321 -2.27 1.55 8.24
C ALA A 321 -3.47 2.22 8.94
N PHE A 322 -4.36 2.90 8.22
CA PHE A 322 -5.58 3.48 8.78
C PHE A 322 -6.52 2.41 9.35
N LEU A 323 -6.75 1.31 8.62
CA LEU A 323 -7.63 0.22 9.09
C LEU A 323 -7.10 -0.44 10.37
N LEU A 324 -5.81 -0.74 10.43
CA LEU A 324 -5.17 -1.30 11.62
C LEU A 324 -5.16 -0.32 12.81
N ALA A 325 -4.92 0.96 12.55
CA ALA A 325 -4.97 1.99 13.59
C ALA A 325 -6.40 2.22 14.11
N THR A 326 -7.41 2.13 13.24
CA THR A 326 -8.83 2.14 13.64
C THR A 326 -9.14 0.98 14.59
N LEU A 327 -8.69 -0.24 14.25
CA LEU A 327 -8.84 -1.41 15.11
C LEU A 327 -8.11 -1.23 16.43
N LEU A 328 -6.86 -0.75 16.40
CA LEU A 328 -6.04 -0.50 17.60
C LEU A 328 -6.76 0.45 18.57
N THR A 329 -7.27 1.57 18.06
CA THR A 329 -7.97 2.59 18.86
C THR A 329 -9.37 2.13 19.30
N ALA A 330 -10.07 1.32 18.52
CA ALA A 330 -11.32 0.68 18.91
C ALA A 330 -11.11 -0.28 20.11
N ILE A 331 -10.04 -1.09 20.08
CA ILE A 331 -9.64 -1.95 21.20
C ILE A 331 -9.28 -1.11 22.43
N ASP A 332 -8.54 -0.01 22.26
CA ASP A 332 -8.20 0.91 23.36
C ASP A 332 -9.44 1.56 23.95
N TYR A 333 -10.37 2.01 23.11
CA TYR A 333 -11.65 2.54 23.56
C TYR A 333 -12.46 1.49 24.34
N ALA A 334 -12.52 0.26 23.87
CA ALA A 334 -13.20 -0.82 24.57
C ALA A 334 -12.64 -1.08 25.98
N ARG A 335 -11.32 -0.87 26.17
CA ARG A 335 -10.62 -1.08 27.46
C ARG A 335 -10.71 0.13 28.39
N THR A 336 -10.53 1.34 27.85
CA THR A 336 -10.31 2.56 28.66
C THR A 336 -11.51 3.48 28.71
N ARG A 337 -12.46 3.37 27.77
CA ARG A 337 -13.60 4.29 27.55
C ARG A 337 -13.15 5.75 27.35
N GLY A 338 -11.89 5.95 26.98
CA GLY A 338 -11.31 7.28 26.81
C GLY A 338 -11.83 8.00 25.56
N PRO A 339 -12.27 9.28 25.68
CA PRO A 339 -12.81 10.04 24.54
C PRO A 339 -11.78 10.24 23.42
N SER A 340 -10.49 10.33 23.75
CA SER A 340 -9.42 10.44 22.76
C SER A 340 -9.31 9.19 21.89
N ALA A 341 -9.49 7.99 22.46
CA ALA A 341 -9.45 6.75 21.71
C ALA A 341 -10.65 6.64 20.75
N LEU A 342 -11.85 7.07 21.18
CA LEU A 342 -13.04 7.10 20.32
C LEU A 342 -12.89 8.11 19.18
N ALA A 343 -12.43 9.31 19.47
CA ALA A 343 -12.21 10.35 18.47
C ALA A 343 -11.10 9.99 17.48
N ALA A 344 -10.00 9.38 17.97
CA ALA A 344 -8.96 8.83 17.09
C ALA A 344 -9.53 7.75 16.18
N CYS A 345 -10.32 6.81 16.72
CA CYS A 345 -10.98 5.76 15.93
C CYS A 345 -11.83 6.36 14.80
N ALA A 346 -12.63 7.42 15.07
CA ALA A 346 -13.45 8.09 14.08
C ALA A 346 -12.59 8.79 12.98
N LEU A 347 -11.55 9.53 13.36
CA LEU A 347 -10.67 10.21 12.42
C LEU A 347 -9.85 9.23 11.55
N LEU A 348 -9.40 8.11 12.14
CA LEU A 348 -8.69 7.06 11.42
C LEU A 348 -9.62 6.33 10.42
N ALA A 349 -10.87 6.08 10.81
CA ALA A 349 -11.89 5.57 9.90
C ALA A 349 -12.15 6.55 8.74
N ALA A 350 -12.19 7.85 9.02
CA ALA A 350 -12.32 8.88 8.00
C ALA A 350 -11.12 8.88 7.02
N GLY A 351 -9.91 8.74 7.52
CA GLY A 351 -8.70 8.59 6.68
C GLY A 351 -8.76 7.36 5.79
N ALA A 352 -9.24 6.21 6.30
CA ALA A 352 -9.43 5.01 5.51
C ALA A 352 -10.47 5.21 4.40
N MET A 353 -11.59 5.87 4.69
CA MET A 353 -12.65 6.20 3.73
C MET A 353 -12.19 7.19 2.66
N GLN A 354 -11.33 8.13 3.00
CA GLN A 354 -10.69 9.04 2.06
C GLN A 354 -9.69 8.33 1.12
N THR A 355 -9.23 7.11 1.49
CA THR A 355 -8.23 6.39 0.71
C THR A 355 -8.86 5.35 -0.21
N LYS A 356 -9.85 4.57 0.26
CA LYS A 356 -10.45 3.51 -0.54
C LYS A 356 -11.83 3.11 -0.03
N VAL A 357 -12.84 3.11 -0.91
CA VAL A 357 -14.25 2.81 -0.55
C VAL A 357 -14.45 1.40 0.00
N ILE A 358 -13.73 0.41 -0.51
CA ILE A 358 -13.81 -0.99 -0.07
C ILE A 358 -13.46 -1.17 1.43
N GLY A 359 -12.87 -0.15 2.05
CA GLY A 359 -12.64 -0.07 3.50
C GLY A 359 -13.91 -0.18 4.34
N LEU A 360 -15.09 0.11 3.77
CA LEU A 360 -16.39 -0.08 4.46
C LEU A 360 -16.59 -1.50 4.97
N ILE A 361 -16.09 -2.51 4.26
CA ILE A 361 -16.19 -3.92 4.67
C ILE A 361 -15.52 -4.15 6.03
N TRP A 362 -14.44 -3.41 6.33
CA TRP A 362 -13.77 -3.43 7.63
C TRP A 362 -14.41 -2.48 8.64
N LEU A 363 -14.72 -1.25 8.19
CA LEU A 363 -15.12 -0.17 9.08
C LEU A 363 -16.52 -0.35 9.65
N ILE A 364 -17.45 -0.98 8.91
CA ILE A 364 -18.80 -1.24 9.39
C ILE A 364 -18.77 -2.18 10.62
N PRO A 365 -18.19 -3.39 10.59
CA PRO A 365 -18.15 -4.25 11.77
C PRO A 365 -17.36 -3.65 12.94
N VAL A 366 -16.23 -2.95 12.70
CA VAL A 366 -15.48 -2.27 13.75
C VAL A 366 -16.29 -1.12 14.35
N GLY A 367 -16.97 -0.32 13.52
CA GLY A 367 -17.85 0.76 13.95
C GLY A 367 -19.03 0.28 14.78
N VAL A 368 -19.70 -0.81 14.34
CA VAL A 368 -20.80 -1.43 15.10
C VAL A 368 -20.31 -1.94 16.46
N ALA A 369 -19.17 -2.64 16.50
CA ALA A 369 -18.60 -3.10 17.75
C ALA A 369 -18.25 -1.93 18.69
N THR A 370 -17.66 -0.86 18.15
CA THR A 370 -17.33 0.36 18.91
C THR A 370 -18.59 1.06 19.44
N LEU A 371 -19.64 1.14 18.62
CA LEU A 371 -20.93 1.71 19.00
C LEU A 371 -21.60 0.90 20.13
N ILE A 372 -21.63 -0.43 20.03
CA ILE A 372 -22.14 -1.31 21.09
C ILE A 372 -21.39 -1.06 22.40
N VAL A 373 -20.07 -0.93 22.31
CA VAL A 373 -19.23 -0.60 23.46
C VAL A 373 -19.60 0.77 24.04
N ALA A 374 -19.82 1.79 23.21
CA ALA A 374 -20.22 3.12 23.63
C ALA A 374 -21.60 3.15 24.32
N LEU A 375 -22.58 2.44 23.73
CA LEU A 375 -23.94 2.38 24.28
C LEU A 375 -24.02 1.64 25.61
N ARG A 376 -23.23 0.58 25.79
CA ARG A 376 -23.16 -0.17 27.07
C ARG A 376 -22.48 0.62 28.21
N GLY A 377 -21.59 1.55 27.87
CA GLY A 377 -20.85 2.37 28.82
C GLY A 377 -21.50 3.69 29.21
N ARG A 378 -22.75 3.94 28.82
CA ARG A 378 -23.46 5.21 29.10
C ARG A 378 -23.59 5.57 30.60
N ARG A 379 -23.33 4.64 31.52
CA ARG A 379 -23.36 4.89 32.96
C ARG A 379 -22.08 5.55 33.48
N ASP A 380 -20.97 5.52 32.73
CA ASP A 380 -19.63 5.88 33.24
C ASP A 380 -19.10 7.24 32.74
N GLY A 381 -19.83 7.97 31.93
CA GLY A 381 -19.43 9.30 31.46
C GLY A 381 -20.11 9.78 30.19
N PHE A 382 -20.47 11.05 30.19
CA PHE A 382 -21.06 11.72 29.03
C PHE A 382 -19.95 11.96 27.95
N ILE A 383 -20.21 11.60 26.71
CA ILE A 383 -19.33 11.99 25.57
C ILE A 383 -19.40 13.51 25.47
N GLY A 384 -18.34 14.19 25.91
CA GLY A 384 -18.28 15.63 25.94
C GLY A 384 -18.39 16.26 24.55
N TRP A 385 -18.83 17.53 24.46
CA TRP A 385 -19.01 18.27 23.20
C TRP A 385 -17.76 18.27 22.31
N ARG A 386 -16.56 18.32 22.90
CA ARG A 386 -15.29 18.26 22.16
C ARG A 386 -15.16 16.96 21.35
N CYS A 387 -15.52 15.83 21.95
CA CYS A 387 -15.47 14.53 21.26
C CYS A 387 -16.51 14.48 20.12
N LEU A 388 -17.72 15.00 20.36
CA LEU A 388 -18.75 15.11 19.33
C LEU A 388 -18.32 16.02 18.16
N THR A 389 -17.65 17.13 18.43
CA THR A 389 -17.07 18.00 17.40
C THR A 389 -16.06 17.26 16.54
N VAL A 390 -15.15 16.49 17.13
CA VAL A 390 -14.14 15.72 16.37
C VAL A 390 -14.80 14.59 15.58
N ILE A 391 -15.80 13.91 16.15
CA ILE A 391 -16.57 12.89 15.40
C ILE A 391 -17.31 13.54 14.22
N GLY A 392 -17.93 14.72 14.43
CA GLY A 392 -18.56 15.47 13.34
C GLY A 392 -17.58 15.87 12.23
N ALA A 393 -16.37 16.33 12.60
CA ALA A 393 -15.31 16.60 11.64
C ALA A 393 -14.85 15.33 10.91
N ALA A 394 -14.72 14.21 11.62
CA ALA A 394 -14.39 12.93 11.01
C ALA A 394 -15.45 12.47 10.00
N LEU A 395 -16.74 12.63 10.31
CA LEU A 395 -17.84 12.32 9.40
C LEU A 395 -17.81 13.24 8.15
N ALA A 396 -17.54 14.55 8.32
CA ALA A 396 -17.40 15.48 7.21
C ALA A 396 -16.22 15.10 6.30
N ILE A 397 -15.07 14.78 6.89
CA ILE A 397 -13.88 14.29 6.18
C ILE A 397 -14.23 13.01 5.40
N ALA A 398 -14.83 12.02 6.06
CA ALA A 398 -15.18 10.75 5.45
C ALA A 398 -16.17 10.92 4.28
N ALA A 399 -17.16 11.81 4.43
CA ALA A 399 -18.22 12.01 3.45
C ALA A 399 -17.77 12.83 2.22
N TRP A 400 -16.72 13.66 2.36
CA TRP A 400 -16.33 14.64 1.35
C TRP A 400 -16.13 14.06 -0.06
N PRO A 401 -15.29 12.99 -0.28
CA PRO A 401 -15.07 12.49 -1.64
C PRO A 401 -16.36 11.95 -2.26
N TYR A 402 -17.22 11.33 -1.47
CA TYR A 402 -18.48 10.75 -1.94
C TYR A 402 -19.52 11.81 -2.27
N ALA A 403 -19.61 12.87 -1.47
CA ALA A 403 -20.48 14.03 -1.74
C ALA A 403 -20.01 14.78 -3.00
N ASN A 404 -18.69 14.94 -3.16
CA ASN A 404 -18.10 15.55 -4.34
C ASN A 404 -18.36 14.72 -5.61
N ALA A 405 -18.14 13.40 -5.55
CA ALA A 405 -18.43 12.49 -6.64
C ALA A 405 -19.92 12.51 -7.02
N TRP A 406 -20.81 12.49 -6.03
CA TRP A 406 -22.25 12.61 -6.27
C TRP A 406 -22.63 13.90 -6.97
N ALA A 407 -22.14 15.04 -6.47
CA ALA A 407 -22.45 16.35 -7.04
C ALA A 407 -21.99 16.49 -8.49
N ARG A 408 -20.88 15.82 -8.87
CA ARG A 408 -20.28 15.90 -10.22
C ARG A 408 -20.82 14.86 -11.18
N THR A 409 -21.07 13.65 -10.71
CA THR A 409 -21.35 12.50 -11.58
C THR A 409 -22.74 11.89 -11.37
N GLY A 410 -23.45 12.27 -10.31
CA GLY A 410 -24.69 11.60 -9.90
C GLY A 410 -24.46 10.24 -9.23
N ASN A 411 -23.21 9.84 -9.01
CA ASN A 411 -22.84 8.56 -8.39
C ASN A 411 -21.82 8.80 -7.26
N PRO A 412 -22.18 8.56 -5.98
CA PRO A 412 -21.30 8.86 -4.86
C PRO A 412 -20.07 7.95 -4.78
N VAL A 413 -20.08 6.83 -5.48
CA VAL A 413 -18.98 5.85 -5.54
C VAL A 413 -18.46 5.64 -6.96
N PHE A 414 -18.61 6.67 -7.80
CA PHE A 414 -18.19 6.64 -9.21
C PHE A 414 -16.76 6.09 -9.37
N PRO A 415 -16.53 5.20 -10.37
CA PRO A 415 -17.47 4.61 -11.35
C PRO A 415 -18.13 3.30 -10.88
N PHE A 416 -17.95 2.90 -9.61
CA PHE A 416 -18.51 1.66 -9.05
C PHE A 416 -20.05 1.74 -8.96
N LEU A 417 -20.73 0.61 -8.96
CA LEU A 417 -22.18 0.50 -8.85
C LEU A 417 -22.94 1.40 -9.85
N ASN A 418 -22.40 1.57 -11.07
CA ASN A 418 -23.02 2.46 -12.04
C ASN A 418 -24.30 1.89 -12.66
N ASP A 419 -24.51 0.60 -12.56
CA ASP A 419 -25.78 -0.08 -12.84
C ASP A 419 -26.92 0.40 -11.93
N LEU A 420 -26.60 0.77 -10.66
CA LEU A 420 -27.53 1.33 -9.68
C LEU A 420 -27.71 2.86 -9.87
N PHE A 421 -26.61 3.62 -9.92
CA PHE A 421 -26.63 5.09 -9.90
C PHE A 421 -26.81 5.71 -11.28
N ARG A 422 -26.51 4.97 -12.37
CA ARG A 422 -26.71 5.38 -13.76
C ARG A 422 -26.10 6.72 -14.14
N SER A 423 -24.88 7.00 -13.67
CA SER A 423 -24.11 8.15 -14.12
C SER A 423 -23.89 8.10 -15.64
N PRO A 424 -24.08 9.22 -16.36
CA PRO A 424 -23.90 9.25 -17.82
C PRO A 424 -22.44 9.14 -18.26
N TYR A 425 -21.51 9.21 -17.32
CA TYR A 425 -20.06 9.20 -17.60
C TYR A 425 -19.46 7.79 -17.67
N PHE A 426 -20.24 6.74 -17.37
CA PHE A 426 -19.80 5.35 -17.45
C PHE A 426 -20.94 4.45 -17.95
N ASP A 427 -20.60 3.28 -18.49
CA ASP A 427 -21.59 2.30 -18.95
C ASP A 427 -22.52 1.85 -17.80
N ALA A 428 -23.80 2.14 -17.92
CA ALA A 428 -24.81 1.82 -16.90
C ALA A 428 -25.20 0.31 -16.90
N THR A 429 -24.69 -0.46 -17.85
CA THR A 429 -25.00 -1.90 -17.97
C THR A 429 -23.89 -2.79 -17.44
N LYS A 430 -22.75 -2.22 -17.08
CA LYS A 430 -21.56 -2.96 -16.65
C LYS A 430 -21.11 -2.53 -15.28
N ALA A 431 -20.82 -3.50 -14.43
CA ALA A 431 -20.07 -3.25 -13.21
C ALA A 431 -18.63 -2.81 -13.57
N PHE A 432 -18.07 -1.87 -12.80
CA PHE A 432 -16.68 -1.49 -12.94
C PHE A 432 -15.81 -2.52 -12.20
N THR A 433 -15.39 -3.54 -12.92
CA THR A 433 -14.58 -4.65 -12.41
C THR A 433 -13.47 -4.96 -13.41
N ASN A 434 -12.43 -5.63 -12.93
CA ASN A 434 -11.39 -6.17 -13.82
C ASN A 434 -11.65 -7.67 -14.04
N PRO A 435 -12.09 -8.08 -15.23
CA PRO A 435 -12.42 -9.49 -15.54
C PRO A 435 -11.28 -10.47 -15.24
N LEU A 436 -10.03 -9.99 -15.24
CA LEU A 436 -8.86 -10.82 -14.89
C LEU A 436 -8.94 -11.37 -13.46
N TYR A 437 -9.57 -10.63 -12.55
CA TYR A 437 -9.68 -10.98 -11.14
C TYR A 437 -11.12 -11.31 -10.71
N GLU A 438 -12.03 -11.48 -11.65
CA GLU A 438 -13.36 -11.99 -11.39
C GLU A 438 -13.30 -13.51 -11.23
N THR A 439 -13.42 -13.96 -10.01
CA THR A 439 -13.34 -15.39 -9.68
C THR A 439 -14.40 -15.72 -8.63
N PRO A 440 -15.22 -16.78 -8.83
CA PRO A 440 -16.19 -17.19 -7.83
C PRO A 440 -15.50 -17.62 -6.55
N LEU A 441 -16.10 -17.30 -5.40
CA LEU A 441 -15.65 -17.78 -4.12
C LEU A 441 -15.98 -19.27 -3.99
N LEU A 442 -14.93 -20.09 -3.96
CA LEU A 442 -15.00 -21.54 -3.79
C LEU A 442 -14.37 -21.93 -2.44
N TRP A 443 -14.67 -23.13 -1.96
CA TRP A 443 -14.00 -23.67 -0.77
C TRP A 443 -12.47 -23.79 -0.93
N THR A 444 -11.97 -23.92 -2.16
CA THR A 444 -10.54 -23.95 -2.50
C THR A 444 -9.92 -22.56 -2.63
N SER A 445 -10.69 -21.47 -2.61
CA SER A 445 -10.19 -20.13 -2.93
C SER A 445 -9.00 -19.68 -2.06
N LEU A 446 -9.02 -20.00 -0.76
CA LEU A 446 -7.87 -19.71 0.12
C LEU A 446 -6.63 -20.52 -0.27
N HIS A 447 -6.81 -21.78 -0.62
CA HIS A 447 -5.72 -22.64 -1.07
C HIS A 447 -5.12 -22.10 -2.39
N ASP A 448 -6.00 -21.80 -3.37
CA ASP A 448 -5.57 -21.31 -4.68
C ASP A 448 -4.90 -19.94 -4.58
N LEU A 449 -5.42 -19.04 -3.72
CA LEU A 449 -4.84 -17.73 -3.47
C LEU A 449 -3.36 -17.80 -3.00
N PHE A 450 -3.01 -18.80 -2.22
CA PHE A 450 -1.67 -18.90 -1.64
C PHE A 450 -0.73 -19.85 -2.41
N LEU A 451 -1.24 -20.88 -3.07
CA LEU A 451 -0.41 -21.82 -3.84
C LEU A 451 -0.31 -21.46 -5.33
N SER A 452 -1.29 -20.72 -5.86
CA SER A 452 -1.34 -20.26 -7.25
C SER A 452 -1.56 -18.73 -7.30
N SER A 453 -0.81 -18.02 -6.47
CA SER A 453 -0.98 -16.56 -6.27
C SER A 453 -0.79 -15.73 -7.53
N GLY A 454 -0.02 -16.23 -8.52
CA GLY A 454 0.14 -15.57 -9.83
C GLY A 454 -1.18 -15.34 -10.57
N ARG A 455 -2.24 -16.08 -10.24
CA ARG A 455 -3.59 -15.86 -10.78
C ARG A 455 -4.25 -14.57 -10.24
N TYR A 456 -3.82 -14.09 -9.08
CA TYR A 456 -4.47 -13.03 -8.32
C TYR A 456 -3.60 -11.78 -8.13
N VAL A 457 -2.51 -11.68 -8.84
CA VAL A 457 -1.55 -10.56 -8.76
C VAL A 457 -0.86 -10.34 -10.10
N GLU A 458 -0.25 -9.19 -10.29
CA GLU A 458 0.53 -8.84 -11.49
C GLU A 458 1.91 -9.55 -11.58
N GLY A 459 2.08 -10.62 -10.83
CA GLY A 459 3.31 -11.40 -10.70
C GLY A 459 3.12 -12.89 -10.98
N SER A 460 3.75 -13.72 -10.17
CA SER A 460 3.74 -15.18 -10.30
C SER A 460 3.46 -15.91 -8.98
N ASP A 461 3.46 -17.24 -9.03
CA ASP A 461 3.27 -18.07 -7.83
C ASP A 461 4.34 -17.78 -6.77
N GLY A 462 3.93 -17.75 -5.51
CA GLY A 462 4.76 -17.35 -4.37
C GLY A 462 4.64 -15.87 -3.98
N ALA A 463 3.95 -15.02 -4.76
CA ALA A 463 3.79 -13.60 -4.46
C ALA A 463 3.17 -13.32 -3.09
N ALA A 464 2.24 -14.14 -2.63
CA ALA A 464 1.62 -14.03 -1.31
C ALA A 464 2.57 -14.38 -0.14
N GLY A 465 3.68 -15.08 -0.42
CA GLY A 465 4.49 -15.75 0.60
C GLY A 465 3.89 -17.09 1.05
N TRP A 466 4.70 -17.93 1.63
CA TRP A 466 4.39 -19.35 1.89
C TRP A 466 3.85 -19.64 3.30
N GLN A 467 3.72 -18.62 4.16
CA GLN A 467 3.37 -18.76 5.57
C GLN A 467 1.87 -18.91 5.85
N TRP A 468 0.99 -18.55 4.92
CA TRP A 468 -0.43 -18.31 5.24
C TRP A 468 -1.25 -19.56 5.50
N LEU A 469 -1.13 -20.59 4.65
CA LEU A 469 -1.87 -21.82 4.85
C LEU A 469 -1.50 -22.53 6.17
N PRO A 470 -0.20 -22.70 6.52
CA PRO A 470 0.17 -23.22 7.83
C PRO A 470 -0.36 -22.37 8.99
N LEU A 471 -0.27 -21.05 8.88
CA LEU A 471 -0.74 -20.14 9.93
C LEU A 471 -2.26 -20.21 10.13
N LEU A 472 -3.03 -20.15 9.06
CA LEU A 472 -4.49 -20.28 9.10
C LEU A 472 -4.93 -21.62 9.69
N THR A 473 -4.22 -22.70 9.36
CA THR A 473 -4.51 -24.02 9.92
C THR A 473 -4.22 -24.08 11.41
N VAL A 474 -3.08 -23.54 11.86
CA VAL A 474 -2.79 -23.46 13.29
C VAL A 474 -3.87 -22.67 14.02
N ILE A 475 -4.29 -21.51 13.47
CA ILE A 475 -5.39 -20.72 14.02
C ILE A 475 -6.66 -21.58 14.13
N ALA A 476 -7.07 -22.24 13.04
CA ALA A 476 -8.29 -23.05 13.00
C ALA A 476 -8.26 -24.19 14.02
N VAL A 477 -7.16 -24.96 14.06
CA VAL A 477 -6.98 -26.06 15.02
C VAL A 477 -7.05 -25.56 16.46
N VAL A 478 -6.38 -24.44 16.76
CA VAL A 478 -6.41 -23.88 18.11
C VAL A 478 -7.82 -23.39 18.49
N PHE A 479 -8.57 -22.80 17.56
CA PHE A 479 -9.95 -22.37 17.80
C PHE A 479 -10.90 -23.54 18.01
N LEU A 480 -10.69 -24.66 17.34
CA LEU A 480 -11.51 -25.88 17.49
C LEU A 480 -11.30 -26.57 18.85
N PHE A 481 -10.07 -26.58 19.36
CA PHE A 481 -9.72 -27.38 20.53
C PHE A 481 -9.50 -26.60 21.82
N ARG A 482 -9.46 -25.24 21.74
CA ARG A 482 -9.23 -24.40 22.93
C ARG A 482 -10.24 -23.26 22.99
N ARG A 483 -10.81 -23.01 24.17
CA ARG A 483 -11.65 -21.84 24.39
C ARG A 483 -10.85 -20.56 24.13
N ARG A 484 -11.43 -19.64 23.36
CA ARG A 484 -10.81 -18.39 22.96
C ARG A 484 -11.51 -17.18 23.55
N PRO A 485 -10.78 -16.09 23.88
CA PRO A 485 -11.39 -14.83 24.27
C PRO A 485 -12.29 -14.30 23.14
N THR A 486 -13.37 -13.61 23.53
CA THR A 486 -14.30 -12.99 22.54
C THR A 486 -13.58 -12.09 21.55
N THR A 487 -12.54 -11.39 21.97
CA THR A 487 -11.74 -10.51 21.09
C THR A 487 -11.11 -11.29 19.93
N GLN A 488 -10.58 -12.50 20.16
CA GLN A 488 -10.00 -13.33 19.09
C GLN A 488 -11.08 -13.80 18.10
N TRP A 489 -12.26 -14.15 18.58
CA TRP A 489 -13.41 -14.50 17.73
C TRP A 489 -13.87 -13.30 16.88
N LEU A 490 -13.90 -12.10 17.46
CA LEU A 490 -14.25 -10.88 16.72
C LEU A 490 -13.22 -10.58 15.62
N LEU A 491 -11.92 -10.77 15.90
CA LEU A 491 -10.88 -10.58 14.89
C LEU A 491 -10.95 -11.65 13.79
N ALA A 492 -11.20 -12.90 14.14
CA ALA A 492 -11.39 -13.97 13.16
C ALA A 492 -12.63 -13.71 12.28
N GLY A 493 -13.72 -13.25 12.88
CA GLY A 493 -14.93 -12.82 12.16
C GLY A 493 -14.66 -11.62 11.24
N LEU A 494 -13.94 -10.61 11.71
CA LEU A 494 -13.54 -9.46 10.90
C LEU A 494 -12.67 -9.89 9.71
N ALA A 495 -11.70 -10.78 9.93
CA ALA A 495 -10.84 -11.32 8.87
C ALA A 495 -11.67 -12.08 7.83
N ALA A 496 -12.61 -12.92 8.26
CA ALA A 496 -13.48 -13.68 7.37
C ALA A 496 -14.42 -12.76 6.57
N ILE A 497 -15.08 -11.79 7.22
CA ILE A 497 -15.96 -10.81 6.56
C ILE A 497 -15.18 -10.00 5.53
N PHE A 498 -13.98 -9.54 5.89
CA PHE A 498 -13.14 -8.75 4.98
C PHE A 498 -12.66 -9.58 3.79
N PHE A 499 -12.18 -10.81 4.04
CA PHE A 499 -11.76 -11.72 2.97
C PHE A 499 -12.89 -11.99 1.99
N VAL A 500 -14.05 -12.45 2.48
CA VAL A 500 -15.22 -12.75 1.63
C VAL A 500 -15.67 -11.50 0.89
N GLY A 501 -15.85 -10.38 1.60
CA GLY A 501 -16.35 -9.15 1.00
C GLY A 501 -15.43 -8.58 -0.08
N VAL A 502 -14.11 -8.64 0.10
CA VAL A 502 -13.15 -8.18 -0.93
C VAL A 502 -13.05 -9.20 -2.07
N PHE A 503 -12.89 -10.49 -1.75
CA PHE A 503 -12.70 -11.54 -2.75
C PHE A 503 -13.89 -11.67 -3.70
N THR A 504 -15.12 -11.51 -3.22
CA THR A 504 -16.35 -11.56 -4.05
C THR A 504 -16.52 -10.33 -4.94
N GLN A 505 -15.92 -9.19 -4.58
CA GLN A 505 -15.94 -7.99 -5.42
C GLN A 505 -14.82 -8.06 -6.48
N GLN A 506 -13.61 -8.38 -6.03
CA GLN A 506 -12.45 -8.53 -6.88
C GLN A 506 -11.39 -9.39 -6.17
N ALA A 507 -11.11 -10.57 -6.70
CA ALA A 507 -10.15 -11.52 -6.16
C ALA A 507 -8.71 -11.08 -6.49
N TYR A 508 -8.30 -9.92 -5.95
CA TYR A 508 -6.98 -9.34 -6.17
C TYR A 508 -6.15 -9.35 -4.87
N LEU A 509 -5.01 -10.03 -4.90
CA LEU A 509 -4.19 -10.27 -3.71
C LEU A 509 -3.78 -8.97 -3.00
N ARG A 510 -3.46 -7.92 -3.73
CA ARG A 510 -3.10 -6.61 -3.19
C ARG A 510 -4.21 -6.03 -2.29
N TYR A 511 -5.46 -6.17 -2.68
CA TYR A 511 -6.61 -5.69 -1.91
C TYR A 511 -6.85 -6.48 -0.62
N LEU A 512 -6.24 -7.66 -0.50
CA LEU A 512 -6.28 -8.49 0.70
C LEU A 512 -5.15 -8.18 1.70
N LEU A 513 -4.31 -7.15 1.45
CA LEU A 513 -3.24 -6.77 2.37
C LEU A 513 -3.73 -6.56 3.82
N PRO A 514 -4.86 -5.86 4.09
CA PRO A 514 -5.40 -5.74 5.45
C PRO A 514 -5.78 -7.09 6.08
N PHE A 515 -6.35 -8.02 5.28
CA PHE A 515 -6.65 -9.38 5.74
C PHE A 515 -5.39 -10.15 6.14
N LEU A 516 -4.34 -10.07 5.34
CA LEU A 516 -3.06 -10.71 5.63
C LEU A 516 -2.45 -10.16 6.93
N MET A 517 -2.43 -8.84 7.10
CA MET A 517 -1.91 -8.20 8.32
C MET A 517 -2.74 -8.53 9.56
N LEU A 518 -4.07 -8.58 9.45
CA LEU A 518 -4.96 -9.00 10.53
C LEU A 518 -4.77 -10.47 10.91
N THR A 519 -4.59 -11.34 9.90
CA THR A 519 -4.28 -12.77 10.09
C THR A 519 -2.95 -12.94 10.82
N ALA A 520 -1.95 -12.14 10.52
CA ALA A 520 -0.68 -12.14 11.25
C ALA A 520 -0.86 -11.70 12.72
N VAL A 521 -1.70 -10.70 12.99
CA VAL A 521 -2.04 -10.28 14.37
C VAL A 521 -2.72 -11.43 15.13
N LEU A 522 -3.74 -12.04 14.54
CA LEU A 522 -4.47 -13.16 15.15
C LEU A 522 -3.55 -14.37 15.37
N GLY A 523 -2.74 -14.70 14.37
CA GLY A 523 -1.75 -15.77 14.47
C GLY A 523 -0.71 -15.51 15.55
N GLY A 524 -0.20 -14.28 15.65
CA GLY A 524 0.74 -13.88 16.70
C GLY A 524 0.14 -14.02 18.12
N TRP A 525 -1.15 -13.68 18.30
CA TRP A 525 -1.84 -13.88 19.59
C TRP A 525 -2.04 -15.36 19.90
N VAL A 526 -2.47 -16.15 18.90
CA VAL A 526 -2.68 -17.60 19.05
C VAL A 526 -1.37 -18.30 19.39
N LEU A 527 -0.29 -18.01 18.69
CA LEU A 527 1.03 -18.58 18.92
C LEU A 527 1.60 -18.15 20.28
N GLY A 528 1.40 -16.89 20.67
CA GLY A 528 1.85 -16.36 21.94
C GLY A 528 1.26 -17.10 23.16
N GLU A 529 0.01 -17.54 23.03
CA GLU A 529 -0.68 -18.30 24.07
C GLU A 529 -0.49 -19.81 23.96
N ALA A 530 -0.37 -20.34 22.72
CA ALA A 530 -0.33 -21.79 22.50
C ALA A 530 1.05 -22.41 22.74
N VAL A 531 2.14 -21.62 22.60
CA VAL A 531 3.51 -22.11 22.59
C VAL A 531 4.22 -21.71 23.88
N GLU A 532 4.01 -22.51 24.92
CA GLU A 532 4.62 -22.28 26.24
C GLU A 532 6.05 -22.83 26.35
N SER A 533 6.34 -23.94 25.68
CA SER A 533 7.65 -24.59 25.79
C SER A 533 8.72 -23.89 24.95
N ARG A 534 9.91 -23.68 25.52
CA ARG A 534 11.05 -23.06 24.81
C ARG A 534 11.45 -23.82 23.54
N PRO A 535 11.55 -25.19 23.53
CA PRO A 535 11.89 -25.90 22.30
C PRO A 535 10.87 -25.71 21.18
N ALA A 536 9.56 -25.82 21.47
CA ALA A 536 8.52 -25.63 20.47
C ALA A 536 8.53 -24.21 19.91
N ARG A 537 8.76 -23.19 20.76
CA ARG A 537 8.92 -21.81 20.34
C ARG A 537 10.12 -21.64 19.41
N PHE A 538 11.27 -22.19 19.78
CA PHE A 538 12.47 -22.14 18.95
C PHE A 538 12.24 -22.78 17.57
N THR A 539 11.60 -23.98 17.53
CA THR A 539 11.25 -24.65 16.27
C THR A 539 10.36 -23.80 15.39
N LEU A 540 9.30 -23.18 15.94
CA LEU A 540 8.41 -22.31 15.18
C LEU A 540 9.13 -21.06 14.63
N LEU A 541 9.99 -20.47 15.45
CA LEU A 541 10.77 -19.30 15.02
C LEU A 541 11.79 -19.69 13.95
N ALA A 542 12.42 -20.86 14.05
CA ALA A 542 13.33 -21.36 13.03
C ALA A 542 12.61 -21.64 11.70
N LEU A 543 11.43 -22.27 11.74
CA LEU A 543 10.57 -22.44 10.56
C LEU A 543 10.15 -21.10 9.96
N GLY A 544 9.78 -20.13 10.79
CA GLY A 544 9.48 -18.78 10.34
C GLY A 544 10.66 -18.12 9.64
N ALA A 545 11.88 -18.28 10.13
CA ALA A 545 13.08 -17.75 9.49
C ALA A 545 13.34 -18.41 8.12
N ILE A 546 13.13 -19.73 8.01
CA ILE A 546 13.23 -20.45 6.73
C ILE A 546 12.19 -19.91 5.74
N LEU A 547 10.94 -19.72 6.17
CA LEU A 547 9.88 -19.15 5.32
C LEU A 547 10.20 -17.71 4.90
N CYS A 548 10.78 -16.91 5.79
CA CYS A 548 11.23 -15.55 5.46
C CYS A 548 12.31 -15.58 4.36
N LEU A 549 13.32 -16.42 4.50
CA LEU A 549 14.37 -16.59 3.49
C LEU A 549 13.82 -17.12 2.17
N LEU A 550 12.84 -18.03 2.23
CA LEU A 550 12.16 -18.54 1.06
C LEU A 550 11.37 -17.42 0.37
N ASN A 551 10.65 -16.58 1.10
CA ASN A 551 9.96 -15.41 0.53
C ASN A 551 10.95 -14.49 -0.21
N LEU A 552 12.12 -14.23 0.37
CA LEU A 552 13.16 -13.41 -0.26
C LEU A 552 13.67 -14.02 -1.57
N ARG A 553 13.71 -15.36 -1.68
CA ARG A 553 14.07 -16.05 -2.93
C ARG A 553 13.08 -15.76 -4.07
N PHE A 554 11.81 -15.48 -3.73
CA PHE A 554 10.73 -15.22 -4.68
C PHE A 554 10.36 -13.73 -4.81
N ILE A 555 11.23 -12.78 -4.42
CA ILE A 555 10.93 -11.34 -4.44
C ILE A 555 10.42 -10.86 -5.81
N TYR A 556 10.89 -11.46 -6.90
CA TYR A 556 10.44 -11.17 -8.26
C TYR A 556 9.00 -11.59 -8.55
N ALA A 557 8.43 -12.51 -7.74
CA ALA A 557 7.08 -13.02 -7.94
C ALA A 557 6.01 -11.97 -7.62
N GLY A 558 6.34 -10.90 -6.89
CA GLY A 558 5.41 -9.86 -6.48
C GLY A 558 4.90 -9.00 -7.63
N SER A 559 5.74 -8.72 -8.63
CA SER A 559 5.37 -7.91 -9.78
C SER A 559 6.33 -8.08 -10.95
N TRP A 560 5.84 -7.78 -12.16
CA TRP A 560 6.64 -7.80 -13.39
C TRP A 560 7.82 -6.81 -13.36
N PHE A 561 7.72 -5.68 -12.68
CA PHE A 561 8.81 -4.69 -12.57
C PHE A 561 9.82 -5.00 -11.45
N ASN A 562 9.52 -5.94 -10.56
CA ASN A 562 10.48 -6.46 -9.58
C ASN A 562 11.30 -7.65 -10.13
N GLN A 563 11.06 -8.03 -11.40
CA GLN A 563 11.89 -9.00 -12.10
C GLN A 563 13.34 -8.54 -12.29
N ALA A 564 13.60 -7.22 -12.30
CA ALA A 564 14.95 -6.66 -12.22
C ALA A 564 15.10 -5.87 -10.91
N LEU A 565 16.02 -6.24 -10.05
CA LEU A 565 16.30 -5.49 -8.81
C LEU A 565 17.00 -4.18 -9.09
N CYS A 566 17.90 -4.15 -10.08
CA CYS A 566 18.60 -2.96 -10.53
C CYS A 566 19.21 -2.13 -9.38
N LEU A 567 20.08 -2.71 -8.56
CA LEU A 567 20.72 -2.00 -7.45
C LEU A 567 21.45 -0.72 -7.90
N ARG A 568 22.05 -0.75 -9.08
CA ARG A 568 22.75 0.39 -9.66
C ARG A 568 21.83 1.53 -10.10
N CYS A 569 20.52 1.27 -10.26
CA CYS A 569 19.54 2.33 -10.58
C CYS A 569 19.43 3.42 -9.51
N ALA A 570 19.80 3.11 -8.27
CA ALA A 570 19.80 4.07 -7.18
C ALA A 570 20.94 5.09 -7.25
N VAL A 571 22.06 4.74 -7.91
CA VAL A 571 23.32 5.50 -7.87
C VAL A 571 23.86 5.88 -9.24
N GLU A 572 23.33 5.31 -10.32
CA GLU A 572 23.82 5.52 -11.68
C GLU A 572 22.69 5.83 -12.66
N ASP A 573 22.86 6.87 -13.48
CA ASP A 573 21.86 7.28 -14.45
C ASP A 573 21.70 6.27 -15.61
N SER A 574 22.79 5.68 -16.10
CA SER A 574 22.74 4.77 -17.25
C SER A 574 21.93 3.49 -16.97
N PRO A 575 22.09 2.76 -15.86
CA PRO A 575 21.21 1.67 -15.49
C PRO A 575 19.76 2.13 -15.25
N ARG A 576 19.57 3.30 -14.63
CA ARG A 576 18.26 3.91 -14.41
C ARG A 576 17.51 4.16 -15.73
N MET A 577 18.18 4.73 -16.72
CA MET A 577 17.61 4.99 -18.03
C MET A 577 17.29 3.69 -18.79
N ARG A 578 18.16 2.66 -18.71
CA ARG A 578 17.88 1.34 -19.31
C ARG A 578 16.66 0.67 -18.66
N TYR A 579 16.52 0.79 -17.35
CA TYR A 579 15.38 0.27 -16.62
C TYR A 579 14.07 0.97 -17.05
N LEU A 580 14.07 2.31 -17.13
CA LEU A 580 12.92 3.08 -17.64
C LEU A 580 12.61 2.73 -19.11
N ALA A 581 13.62 2.65 -19.97
CA ALA A 581 13.45 2.30 -21.37
C ALA A 581 12.79 0.92 -21.57
N ARG A 582 13.06 -0.02 -20.67
CA ARG A 582 12.49 -1.36 -20.71
C ARG A 582 11.08 -1.44 -20.14
N TYR A 583 10.86 -0.84 -18.96
CA TYR A 583 9.62 -1.03 -18.18
C TYR A 583 8.61 0.10 -18.33
N ALA A 584 9.04 1.32 -18.64
CA ALA A 584 8.16 2.49 -18.79
C ALA A 584 8.71 3.49 -19.83
N PRO A 585 8.92 3.10 -21.10
CA PRO A 585 9.45 3.99 -22.13
C PRO A 585 8.56 5.23 -22.37
N ASP A 586 7.26 5.11 -22.12
CA ASP A 586 6.30 6.21 -22.25
C ASP A 586 6.62 7.38 -21.30
N ARG A 587 7.26 7.13 -20.15
CA ARG A 587 7.72 8.19 -19.24
C ARG A 587 8.80 9.07 -19.87
N ILE A 588 9.73 8.45 -20.58
CA ILE A 588 10.82 9.17 -21.27
C ILE A 588 10.23 10.00 -22.41
N ILE A 589 9.24 9.47 -23.14
CA ILE A 589 8.53 10.21 -24.16
C ILE A 589 7.72 11.37 -23.54
N ALA A 590 7.08 11.15 -22.41
CA ALA A 590 6.35 12.19 -21.70
C ALA A 590 7.28 13.33 -21.23
N ASP A 591 8.48 13.01 -20.72
CA ASP A 591 9.48 14.01 -20.36
C ASP A 591 9.93 14.81 -21.58
N TYR A 592 10.20 14.15 -22.70
CA TYR A 592 10.50 14.83 -23.96
C TYR A 592 9.36 15.75 -24.42
N LEU A 593 8.12 15.29 -24.37
CA LEU A 593 6.95 16.10 -24.70
C LEU A 593 6.80 17.32 -23.78
N ASN A 594 6.97 17.15 -22.49
CA ASN A 594 6.91 18.25 -21.51
C ASN A 594 7.98 19.32 -21.77
N LEU A 595 9.18 18.92 -22.21
CA LEU A 595 10.31 19.82 -22.42
C LEU A 595 10.28 20.46 -23.82
N SER A 596 10.00 19.66 -24.86
CA SER A 596 10.19 20.06 -26.26
C SER A 596 8.89 20.44 -26.97
N LEU A 597 7.76 19.88 -26.54
CA LEU A 597 6.45 20.06 -27.17
C LEU A 597 5.33 20.29 -26.14
N PRO A 598 5.47 21.26 -25.20
CA PRO A 598 4.55 21.42 -24.06
C PRO A 598 3.13 21.79 -24.47
N THR A 599 2.92 22.34 -25.66
CA THR A 599 1.61 22.72 -26.22
C THR A 599 0.97 21.60 -27.05
N ALA A 600 1.67 20.48 -27.25
CA ALA A 600 1.15 19.35 -28.01
C ALA A 600 -0.12 18.78 -27.35
N ARG A 601 -1.06 18.34 -28.19
CA ARG A 601 -2.25 17.60 -27.79
C ARG A 601 -2.01 16.15 -28.23
N VAL A 602 -1.82 15.23 -27.29
CA VAL A 602 -1.22 13.92 -27.53
C VAL A 602 -2.19 12.78 -27.32
N GLY A 603 -2.32 11.89 -28.30
CA GLY A 603 -2.99 10.60 -28.16
C GLY A 603 -1.99 9.51 -27.74
N PHE A 604 -2.11 8.98 -26.52
CA PHE A 604 -1.34 7.81 -26.09
C PHE A 604 -2.10 6.54 -26.47
N PHE A 605 -1.85 6.04 -27.68
CA PHE A 605 -2.58 4.91 -28.26
C PHE A 605 -1.78 3.60 -28.26
N ALA A 606 -0.68 3.56 -27.52
CA ALA A 606 0.07 2.35 -27.26
C ALA A 606 -0.61 1.53 -26.13
N LEU A 607 -1.31 0.46 -26.51
CA LEU A 607 -2.30 -0.25 -25.68
C LEU A 607 -1.74 -1.04 -24.49
N ARG A 608 -0.46 -1.29 -24.41
CA ARG A 608 0.22 -1.94 -23.28
C ARG A 608 1.21 -1.01 -22.60
N SER A 609 1.10 0.28 -22.87
CA SER A 609 1.89 1.26 -22.18
C SER A 609 1.45 1.38 -20.72
N ALA A 610 2.37 1.76 -19.87
CA ALA A 610 2.06 2.08 -18.50
C ALA A 610 1.03 3.23 -18.45
N GLY A 611 -0.24 2.86 -18.47
CA GLY A 611 -1.35 3.65 -18.03
C GLY A 611 -1.54 5.06 -18.57
N GLY A 612 -1.48 5.29 -19.86
CA GLY A 612 -1.88 6.58 -20.39
C GLY A 612 -0.75 7.59 -20.48
N ALA A 613 -0.94 8.82 -19.99
CA ALA A 613 -0.03 9.93 -20.26
C ALA A 613 1.35 9.84 -19.56
N SER A 614 1.55 8.92 -18.62
CA SER A 614 2.84 8.54 -18.02
C SER A 614 3.73 9.70 -17.56
N GLY A 615 3.12 10.81 -17.08
CA GLY A 615 3.84 12.02 -16.66
C GLY A 615 3.72 13.20 -17.62
N PHE A 616 3.10 13.05 -18.78
CA PHE A 616 2.79 14.20 -19.63
C PHE A 616 1.70 15.06 -18.97
N VAL A 617 2.00 16.34 -18.73
CA VAL A 617 1.11 17.29 -18.03
C VAL A 617 0.23 18.13 -18.97
N GLY A 618 0.49 18.08 -20.29
CA GLY A 618 -0.30 18.72 -21.33
C GLY A 618 -1.65 18.04 -21.56
N TYR A 619 -2.31 18.41 -22.66
CA TYR A 619 -3.56 17.76 -23.05
C TYR A 619 -3.29 16.38 -23.63
N SER A 620 -3.89 15.35 -23.04
CA SER A 620 -3.75 13.97 -23.54
C SER A 620 -5.07 13.23 -23.58
N ARG A 621 -5.16 12.26 -24.48
CA ARG A 621 -6.18 11.21 -24.55
C ARG A 621 -5.45 9.86 -24.53
N ALA A 622 -6.08 8.82 -24.01
CA ALA A 622 -5.41 7.53 -23.84
C ALA A 622 -6.26 6.35 -24.32
N ALA A 623 -5.61 5.36 -24.92
CA ALA A 623 -6.21 4.06 -25.21
C ALA A 623 -6.24 3.19 -23.94
N SER A 624 -6.87 3.69 -22.91
CA SER A 624 -6.95 3.07 -21.58
C SER A 624 -8.34 3.28 -20.99
N TRP A 625 -8.78 2.36 -20.11
CA TRP A 625 -10.04 2.46 -19.39
C TRP A 625 -10.17 3.76 -18.56
N HIS A 626 -9.07 4.42 -18.28
CA HIS A 626 -9.06 5.71 -17.57
C HIS A 626 -9.72 6.82 -18.39
N ASP A 627 -9.59 6.77 -19.71
CA ASP A 627 -10.15 7.72 -20.66
C ASP A 627 -11.34 7.07 -21.35
N ILE A 628 -12.49 7.07 -20.67
CA ILE A 628 -13.66 6.30 -21.06
C ILE A 628 -14.11 6.59 -22.49
N PRO A 629 -14.34 7.85 -22.95
CA PRO A 629 -14.83 8.12 -24.30
C PRO A 629 -13.80 7.77 -25.38
N ALA A 630 -12.53 8.12 -25.18
CA ALA A 630 -11.49 7.83 -26.17
C ALA A 630 -11.26 6.33 -26.31
N TYR A 631 -11.22 5.59 -25.20
CA TYR A 631 -11.08 4.14 -25.21
C TYR A 631 -12.28 3.46 -25.88
N ALA A 632 -13.51 3.88 -25.55
CA ALA A 632 -14.71 3.35 -26.16
C ALA A 632 -14.77 3.62 -27.68
N ALA A 633 -14.31 4.78 -28.13
CA ALA A 633 -14.20 5.10 -29.56
C ALA A 633 -13.13 4.23 -30.25
N LEU A 634 -11.94 4.08 -29.64
CA LEU A 634 -10.87 3.25 -30.18
C LEU A 634 -11.25 1.76 -30.26
N VAL A 635 -11.96 1.24 -29.28
CA VAL A 635 -12.45 -0.16 -29.29
C VAL A 635 -13.43 -0.42 -30.47
N ARG A 636 -14.17 0.61 -30.88
CA ARG A 636 -15.07 0.53 -32.04
C ARG A 636 -14.39 0.82 -33.38
N ALA A 637 -13.17 1.38 -33.35
CA ALA A 637 -12.45 1.70 -34.57
C ALA A 637 -12.02 0.43 -35.33
N THR A 638 -12.34 0.37 -36.61
CA THR A 638 -12.00 -0.73 -37.54
C THR A 638 -11.08 -0.27 -38.66
N THR A 639 -11.01 1.03 -38.93
CA THR A 639 -10.25 1.65 -40.03
C THR A 639 -9.31 2.74 -39.50
N ALA A 640 -8.33 3.11 -40.34
CA ALA A 640 -7.46 4.26 -40.08
C ALA A 640 -8.24 5.57 -39.99
N GLU A 641 -9.30 5.70 -40.77
CA GLU A 641 -10.21 6.85 -40.83
C GLU A 641 -10.99 7.04 -39.51
N ASP A 642 -11.40 5.96 -38.85
CA ASP A 642 -12.05 6.03 -37.54
C ASP A 642 -11.10 6.64 -36.50
N VAL A 643 -9.83 6.23 -36.49
CA VAL A 643 -8.80 6.77 -35.59
C VAL A 643 -8.49 8.23 -35.95
N LEU A 644 -8.44 8.59 -37.25
CA LEU A 644 -8.25 9.96 -37.69
C LEU A 644 -9.41 10.85 -37.28
N ALA A 645 -10.66 10.35 -37.39
CA ALA A 645 -11.86 11.08 -36.95
C ALA A 645 -11.79 11.39 -35.46
N LEU A 646 -11.39 10.41 -34.63
CA LEU A 646 -11.16 10.58 -33.21
C LEU A 646 -10.04 11.62 -32.92
N ALA A 647 -8.95 11.55 -33.68
CA ALA A 647 -7.87 12.53 -33.54
C ALA A 647 -8.33 13.95 -33.88
N ARG A 648 -9.19 14.13 -34.90
CA ARG A 648 -9.82 15.42 -35.24
C ARG A 648 -10.76 15.91 -34.15
N GLU A 649 -11.62 15.04 -33.61
CA GLU A 649 -12.57 15.38 -32.54
C GLU A 649 -11.82 15.96 -31.33
N TYR A 650 -10.73 15.35 -30.94
CA TYR A 650 -9.93 15.81 -29.79
C TYR A 650 -8.83 16.81 -30.16
N GLN A 651 -8.72 17.20 -31.45
CA GLN A 651 -7.71 18.15 -31.96
C GLN A 651 -6.28 17.69 -31.58
N LEU A 652 -5.99 16.40 -31.70
CA LEU A 652 -4.68 15.85 -31.38
C LEU A 652 -3.66 16.31 -32.43
N THR A 653 -2.50 16.73 -31.98
CA THR A 653 -1.38 17.11 -32.87
C THR A 653 -0.36 15.99 -33.03
N HIS A 654 -0.25 15.16 -32.02
CA HIS A 654 0.72 14.05 -31.96
C HIS A 654 0.07 12.79 -31.41
N VAL A 655 0.70 11.67 -31.70
CA VAL A 655 0.31 10.37 -31.18
C VAL A 655 1.54 9.58 -30.73
N VAL A 656 1.40 8.83 -29.64
CA VAL A 656 2.35 7.81 -29.20
C VAL A 656 1.75 6.45 -29.47
N VAL A 657 2.40 5.65 -30.31
CA VAL A 657 1.95 4.33 -30.75
C VAL A 657 3.07 3.30 -30.62
N TRP A 658 2.73 2.03 -30.71
CA TRP A 658 3.72 0.94 -30.83
C TRP A 658 4.39 0.92 -32.20
N GLU A 659 5.68 0.61 -32.22
CA GLU A 659 6.43 0.46 -33.45
C GLU A 659 6.48 -0.98 -33.98
N PRO A 660 6.72 -2.02 -33.18
CA PRO A 660 6.77 -3.40 -33.67
C PRO A 660 5.39 -4.01 -33.87
N VAL A 661 5.25 -4.75 -34.97
CA VAL A 661 4.00 -5.42 -35.41
C VAL A 661 3.52 -6.50 -34.44
N TRP A 662 4.39 -7.03 -33.60
CA TRP A 662 4.14 -8.17 -32.71
C TRP A 662 3.52 -7.80 -31.35
N ASP A 663 3.49 -6.52 -30.99
CA ASP A 663 2.92 -6.05 -29.73
C ASP A 663 1.57 -5.32 -29.90
N LEU A 664 1.03 -5.34 -31.11
CA LEU A 664 -0.33 -4.82 -31.34
C LEU A 664 -1.35 -5.77 -30.72
N PRO A 665 -2.38 -5.26 -30.04
CA PRO A 665 -3.48 -6.11 -29.63
C PRO A 665 -4.02 -6.84 -30.84
N ALA A 666 -4.21 -8.14 -30.69
CA ALA A 666 -4.93 -8.90 -31.70
C ALA A 666 -6.34 -8.33 -31.81
N GLY A 667 -6.74 -7.88 -33.01
CA GLY A 667 -8.09 -7.42 -33.26
C GLY A 667 -8.19 -6.12 -34.07
N PRO A 668 -9.43 -5.69 -34.37
CA PRO A 668 -9.69 -4.54 -35.24
C PRO A 668 -9.04 -3.23 -34.78
N MET A 669 -9.10 -2.94 -33.49
CA MET A 669 -8.55 -1.73 -32.90
C MET A 669 -7.03 -1.58 -33.16
N GLY A 670 -6.26 -2.65 -32.93
CA GLY A 670 -4.81 -2.62 -33.16
C GLY A 670 -4.48 -2.43 -34.63
N SER A 671 -5.22 -3.09 -35.52
CA SER A 671 -5.08 -2.94 -36.98
C SER A 671 -5.42 -1.51 -37.43
N ALA A 672 -6.51 -0.92 -36.89
CA ALA A 672 -6.90 0.45 -37.21
C ALA A 672 -5.84 1.49 -36.75
N ILE A 673 -5.30 1.34 -35.52
CA ILE A 673 -4.22 2.21 -35.02
C ILE A 673 -2.95 2.07 -35.85
N SER A 674 -2.58 0.85 -36.28
CA SER A 674 -1.43 0.63 -37.18
C SER A 674 -1.62 1.29 -38.54
N ALA A 675 -2.78 1.07 -39.17
CA ALA A 675 -3.08 1.68 -40.46
C ALA A 675 -3.12 3.22 -40.34
N PHE A 676 -3.65 3.76 -39.26
CA PHE A 676 -3.62 5.20 -38.99
C PHE A 676 -2.17 5.70 -38.84
N ARG A 677 -1.32 5.01 -38.09
CA ARG A 677 0.09 5.35 -37.95
C ARG A 677 0.76 5.46 -39.30
N ASP A 678 0.61 4.43 -40.15
CA ASP A 678 1.31 4.34 -41.41
C ASP A 678 0.79 5.36 -42.45
N LYS A 679 -0.51 5.63 -42.47
CA LYS A 679 -1.15 6.51 -43.43
C LYS A 679 -1.16 7.99 -43.06
N TYR A 680 -1.40 8.30 -41.79
CA TYR A 680 -1.71 9.66 -41.33
C TYR A 680 -0.70 10.25 -40.36
N THR A 681 0.50 9.66 -40.18
CA THR A 681 1.49 10.22 -39.26
C THR A 681 2.86 10.40 -39.90
N THR A 682 3.64 11.32 -39.31
CA THR A 682 5.05 11.53 -39.63
C THR A 682 5.87 11.28 -38.38
N PRO A 683 6.87 10.38 -38.42
CA PRO A 683 7.73 10.11 -37.26
C PRO A 683 8.44 11.37 -36.74
N VAL A 684 8.39 11.57 -35.43
CA VAL A 684 9.14 12.62 -34.73
C VAL A 684 10.29 12.01 -33.93
N TRP A 685 9.99 10.97 -33.13
CA TRP A 685 11.00 10.31 -32.32
C TRP A 685 10.64 8.85 -32.04
N ARG A 686 11.67 8.00 -31.97
CA ARG A 686 11.54 6.57 -31.67
C ARG A 686 12.30 6.24 -30.41
N PHE A 687 11.65 5.57 -29.46
CA PHE A 687 12.29 5.18 -28.22
C PHE A 687 11.57 3.98 -27.56
N GLY A 688 12.32 2.95 -27.14
CA GLY A 688 11.81 1.84 -26.34
C GLY A 688 10.61 1.10 -26.98
N GLY A 689 10.63 0.91 -28.30
CA GLY A 689 9.52 0.31 -29.06
C GLY A 689 8.29 1.22 -29.20
N ARG A 690 8.41 2.50 -28.89
CA ARG A 690 7.40 3.53 -29.10
C ARG A 690 7.80 4.46 -30.23
N LEU A 691 6.79 4.91 -30.98
CA LEU A 691 6.87 5.96 -31.96
C LEU A 691 6.06 7.16 -31.47
N LEU A 692 6.71 8.29 -31.26
CA LEU A 692 6.08 9.59 -31.21
C LEU A 692 5.99 10.12 -32.65
N ALA A 693 4.79 10.44 -33.10
CA ALA A 693 4.56 10.92 -34.46
C ALA A 693 3.64 12.13 -34.49
N ALA A 694 3.88 13.06 -35.41
CA ALA A 694 2.98 14.15 -35.72
C ALA A 694 1.85 13.68 -36.65
N ILE A 695 0.62 14.13 -36.42
CA ILE A 695 -0.56 13.74 -37.17
C ILE A 695 -0.68 14.64 -38.41
N ARG A 696 -0.90 14.02 -39.58
CA ARG A 696 -1.24 14.68 -40.83
C ARG A 696 -2.74 14.59 -41.05
N TYR A 697 -3.39 15.71 -41.21
CA TYR A 697 -4.83 15.79 -41.40
C TYR A 697 -5.24 15.91 -42.90
N GLU A 698 -4.24 15.99 -43.77
CA GLU A 698 -4.40 16.06 -45.23
C GLU A 698 -4.08 14.72 -45.88
#